data_e22be5a6480a0bbb73c06ca4ce203cee
#
_entry.id   e22be5a6480a0bbb73c06ca4ce203cee
#
_cell.length_a   1.000
_cell.length_b   1.000
_cell.length_c   1.000
_cell.angle_alpha   90.00
_cell.angle_beta   90.00
_cell.angle_gamma   90.00
#
_symmetry.space_group_name_H-M   'P 1'
#
loop_
_entity.id
_entity.type
_entity.pdbx_description
1 polymer ?
#
loop_
_entity_poly.entity_id
_entity_poly.type
_entity_poly.pdbx_seq_one_letter_code
_entity_poly.pdbx_strand_id
1 'polypeptide(L)'
;MTVKDAMTEVRRWLIVACHFVGPLIFFTNLTRNPYVTQIALIQAGVPLALAAWAWTEANRAEGWRLPRLPVTAPFLLFLCAWGASWLKAYLVDPVFFRPAILAEGARNGWFLLSVCASTFFLSSALASQDDGTTDVPLGGWTAFALIWGVLWFGFASARARTTGRPDDFWTLMWDPYGAFVWIVGLFGAVRLTRRGRVTDFLHLALCAGFLASAYGILQYFNLDLVWPYTLNPYGGRAVSTFGNPNFLSSFNVALMPVALALFLTEENGSRRLTYAALFLTLEAALLATLTRSSWGGAVIAFAALAASPRLRARARADSRTLGLLLGAGAAMALMWPSSTIATGYAPTFIGRLTEYAAIAKREGSYSPFHQRVLIWATAWLMGSESPLLGKGGGLFELFYPFYQGTMLHAYTFFHHMRTHANNSHNEILEVFSQTGLIGLGAFLAFWTAFFESVRRWAKGGAGQDPLWIGAAAGCVGVLADNMLNVSIHFAVPAFIFWWMAGVVMGRGGREGLRAAPWKAPALLRGAAFAGVALFAGLAAWGQVRFWEREAWYFAGFKYVRMADLAAAGRALERSRAWGPREVNALYELGNVYARAQQFDKAAASYREALDANAGYDEIYFNLATVYNADLGRSDDALKFYEVAWAINPLSVEAPNALSAFYLRSPEKYLEPALVVLREAVRDFPMNPNHWNNLGYALAQKKEWAEAEAAYTRALTIAPELGLAERNLAGLAATSGRPRAPILAVIGDMRALDAAVGARDFSDRTLKLAASIARRTPDSAKARFLYGSLLLSRGRTADAVPELEAAVAHETTRAAGRVNLGAAYQALGRQSDAAEQFAAALRLEPGNVQAQERLKALSAPK
;
A
#
# COMPACT_ATOMS: atom_id res chain seq x y z
N MET A 1 14.55 27.85 -35.93
CA MET A 1 14.36 27.66 -34.49
C MET A 1 15.72 27.73 -33.81
N THR A 2 15.94 28.69 -32.93
CA THR A 2 17.22 28.77 -32.22
C THR A 2 17.34 27.59 -31.23
N VAL A 3 18.57 27.27 -30.79
CA VAL A 3 18.78 26.24 -29.76
C VAL A 3 18.02 26.58 -28.46
N LYS A 4 17.86 27.85 -28.16
CA LYS A 4 17.08 28.33 -27.01
C LYS A 4 15.58 28.00 -27.17
N ASP A 5 15.04 28.18 -28.38
CA ASP A 5 13.64 27.85 -28.66
C ASP A 5 13.44 26.34 -28.57
N ALA A 6 14.38 25.54 -29.10
CA ALA A 6 14.35 24.11 -29.01
C ALA A 6 14.33 23.60 -27.55
N MET A 7 15.19 24.14 -26.67
CA MET A 7 15.22 23.74 -25.26
C MET A 7 13.98 24.19 -24.50
N THR A 8 13.39 25.31 -24.87
CA THR A 8 12.10 25.78 -24.31
C THR A 8 10.97 24.83 -24.70
N GLU A 9 10.97 24.36 -25.95
CA GLU A 9 10.02 23.35 -26.44
C GLU A 9 10.22 22.01 -25.75
N VAL A 10 11.44 21.49 -25.62
CA VAL A 10 11.73 20.25 -24.87
C VAL A 10 11.22 20.34 -23.45
N ARG A 11 11.49 21.41 -22.74
CA ARG A 11 10.97 21.65 -21.39
C ARG A 11 9.44 21.57 -21.37
N ARG A 12 8.77 22.24 -22.32
CA ARG A 12 7.31 22.25 -22.43
C ARG A 12 6.75 20.85 -22.64
N TRP A 13 7.32 20.07 -23.56
CA TRP A 13 6.91 18.70 -23.82
C TRP A 13 7.04 17.81 -22.59
N LEU A 14 8.14 17.90 -21.86
CA LEU A 14 8.38 17.15 -20.62
C LEU A 14 7.34 17.50 -19.53
N ILE A 15 7.05 18.80 -19.35
CA ILE A 15 6.03 19.25 -18.39
C ILE A 15 4.65 18.75 -18.81
N VAL A 16 4.32 18.81 -20.09
CA VAL A 16 3.04 18.26 -20.63
C VAL A 16 2.97 16.76 -20.38
N ALA A 17 4.05 16.02 -20.63
CA ALA A 17 4.08 14.58 -20.34
C ALA A 17 3.80 14.30 -18.86
N CYS A 18 4.42 15.03 -17.93
CA CYS A 18 4.18 14.84 -16.49
C CYS A 18 2.74 15.18 -16.07
N HIS A 19 2.11 16.22 -16.63
CA HIS A 19 0.75 16.64 -16.26
C HIS A 19 -0.36 15.83 -16.92
N PHE A 20 -0.14 15.33 -18.14
CA PHE A 20 -1.15 14.65 -18.93
C PHE A 20 -0.93 13.14 -18.97
N VAL A 21 0.27 12.71 -19.41
CA VAL A 21 0.56 11.29 -19.51
C VAL A 21 0.75 10.68 -18.13
N GLY A 22 1.43 11.38 -17.23
CA GLY A 22 1.71 10.90 -15.87
C GLY A 22 0.48 10.39 -15.12
N PRO A 23 -0.60 11.15 -14.95
CA PRO A 23 -1.81 10.68 -14.27
C PRO A 23 -2.61 9.61 -15.02
N LEU A 24 -2.45 9.48 -16.34
CA LEU A 24 -3.30 8.65 -17.19
C LEU A 24 -2.64 7.36 -17.65
N ILE A 25 -1.30 7.26 -17.60
CA ILE A 25 -0.57 6.07 -18.05
C ILE A 25 -0.54 5.02 -16.94
N PHE A 26 -0.87 3.79 -17.27
CA PHE A 26 -0.76 2.64 -16.37
C PHE A 26 -0.67 1.34 -17.17
N PHE A 27 -0.11 0.31 -16.53
CA PHE A 27 -0.02 -1.03 -17.11
C PHE A 27 -0.44 -2.06 -16.07
N THR A 28 -1.29 -2.99 -16.48
CA THR A 28 -1.81 -4.03 -15.58
C THR A 28 -0.98 -5.30 -15.65
N ASN A 29 -0.20 -5.48 -16.71
CA ASN A 29 0.41 -6.78 -17.02
C ASN A 29 1.92 -6.75 -17.20
N LEU A 30 2.52 -5.55 -17.15
CA LEU A 30 3.97 -5.36 -17.28
C LEU A 30 4.68 -5.28 -15.95
N THR A 31 4.03 -4.64 -15.00
CA THR A 31 4.58 -4.41 -13.67
C THR A 31 3.55 -4.83 -12.64
N ARG A 32 4.03 -5.32 -11.49
CA ARG A 32 3.13 -5.73 -10.39
C ARG A 32 2.23 -4.58 -9.93
N ASN A 33 2.80 -3.39 -9.86
CA ASN A 33 2.06 -2.19 -9.50
C ASN A 33 1.86 -1.31 -10.75
N PRO A 34 0.61 -1.00 -11.13
CA PRO A 34 0.30 -0.28 -12.36
C PRO A 34 0.90 1.12 -12.42
N TYR A 35 1.15 1.75 -11.28
CA TYR A 35 1.72 3.09 -11.17
C TYR A 35 3.26 3.17 -11.33
N VAL A 36 3.97 2.07 -11.55
CA VAL A 36 5.43 2.06 -11.75
C VAL A 36 5.84 2.95 -12.93
N THR A 37 5.10 2.89 -14.02
CA THR A 37 5.36 3.73 -15.20
C THR A 37 5.14 5.22 -14.90
N GLN A 38 4.16 5.55 -14.08
CA GLN A 38 3.92 6.93 -13.62
C GLN A 38 5.11 7.46 -12.80
N ILE A 39 5.63 6.62 -11.89
CA ILE A 39 6.82 6.95 -11.10
C ILE A 39 8.00 7.21 -12.03
N ALA A 40 8.28 6.31 -12.95
CA ALA A 40 9.42 6.43 -13.86
C ALA A 40 9.33 7.69 -14.73
N LEU A 41 8.14 7.98 -15.27
CA LEU A 41 7.92 9.16 -16.10
C LEU A 41 8.14 10.47 -15.33
N ILE A 42 7.59 10.58 -14.11
CA ILE A 42 7.68 11.83 -13.33
C ILE A 42 9.09 12.02 -12.78
N GLN A 43 9.70 10.97 -12.21
CA GLN A 43 11.06 11.04 -11.67
C GLN A 43 12.16 11.28 -12.73
N ALA A 44 11.90 10.94 -13.98
CA ALA A 44 12.77 11.30 -15.10
C ALA A 44 12.39 12.65 -15.72
N GLY A 45 11.10 12.85 -15.99
CA GLY A 45 10.59 14.01 -16.75
C GLY A 45 10.80 15.34 -16.05
N VAL A 46 10.58 15.40 -14.74
CA VAL A 46 10.76 16.65 -13.97
C VAL A 46 12.21 17.10 -13.91
N PRO A 47 13.21 16.26 -13.54
CA PRO A 47 14.62 16.65 -13.60
C PRO A 47 15.10 17.04 -15.00
N LEU A 48 14.64 16.34 -16.06
CA LEU A 48 14.95 16.71 -17.44
C LEU A 48 14.36 18.06 -17.80
N ALA A 49 13.12 18.36 -17.39
CA ALA A 49 12.52 19.67 -17.58
C ALA A 49 13.26 20.77 -16.81
N LEU A 50 13.73 20.46 -15.59
CA LEU A 50 14.58 21.36 -14.81
C LEU A 50 15.94 21.61 -15.50
N ALA A 51 16.55 20.59 -16.08
CA ALA A 51 17.81 20.74 -16.83
C ALA A 51 17.63 21.61 -18.10
N ALA A 52 16.52 21.41 -18.84
CA ALA A 52 16.18 22.26 -19.98
C ALA A 52 15.92 23.71 -19.56
N TRP A 53 15.27 23.94 -18.42
CA TRP A 53 15.14 25.27 -17.83
C TRP A 53 16.51 25.83 -17.44
N ALA A 54 17.33 25.09 -16.72
CA ALA A 54 18.65 25.51 -16.28
C ALA A 54 19.56 25.89 -17.47
N TRP A 55 19.47 25.16 -18.58
CA TRP A 55 20.19 25.48 -19.80
C TRP A 55 19.77 26.85 -20.37
N THR A 56 18.45 27.13 -20.43
CA THR A 56 17.92 28.40 -20.91
C THR A 56 18.38 29.58 -20.04
N GLU A 57 18.45 29.37 -18.72
CA GLU A 57 18.94 30.39 -17.77
C GLU A 57 20.45 30.56 -17.82
N ALA A 58 21.24 29.48 -17.98
CA ALA A 58 22.70 29.54 -18.06
C ALA A 58 23.18 30.38 -19.26
N ASN A 59 22.42 30.37 -20.35
CA ASN A 59 22.74 31.12 -21.58
C ASN A 59 22.14 32.54 -21.62
N ARG A 60 21.57 33.03 -20.51
CA ARG A 60 21.12 34.43 -20.42
C ARG A 60 22.29 35.38 -20.16
N ALA A 61 22.35 36.48 -20.91
CA ALA A 61 23.35 37.53 -20.71
C ALA A 61 23.27 38.16 -19.32
N GLU A 62 22.05 38.33 -18.80
CA GLU A 62 21.75 38.95 -17.50
C GLU A 62 22.07 38.07 -16.29
N GLY A 63 22.39 36.78 -16.48
CA GLY A 63 22.53 35.77 -15.44
C GLY A 63 21.25 34.96 -15.16
N TRP A 64 21.36 34.03 -14.24
CA TRP A 64 20.24 33.17 -13.86
C TRP A 64 19.20 33.93 -13.06
N ARG A 65 17.95 33.82 -13.42
CA ARG A 65 16.82 34.38 -12.66
C ARG A 65 16.31 33.34 -11.64
N LEU A 66 16.90 33.40 -10.46
CA LEU A 66 16.49 32.55 -9.35
C LEU A 66 15.41 33.26 -8.51
N PRO A 67 14.23 32.66 -8.31
CA PRO A 67 13.21 33.24 -7.44
C PRO A 67 13.73 33.24 -5.99
N ARG A 68 13.61 34.38 -5.32
CA ARG A 68 13.91 34.49 -3.89
C ARG A 68 12.65 34.18 -3.12
N LEU A 69 12.53 32.93 -2.64
CA LEU A 69 11.35 32.47 -1.93
C LEU A 69 11.57 32.55 -0.42
N PRO A 70 10.58 33.03 0.36
CA PRO A 70 10.65 33.04 1.83
C PRO A 70 10.88 31.66 2.43
N VAL A 71 10.49 30.62 1.73
CA VAL A 71 10.58 29.21 2.14
C VAL A 71 11.92 28.55 1.80
N THR A 72 12.82 29.22 1.07
CA THR A 72 14.09 28.61 0.60
C THR A 72 14.98 28.19 1.77
N ALA A 73 15.18 29.06 2.77
CA ALA A 73 16.03 28.72 3.90
C ALA A 73 15.47 27.57 4.76
N PRO A 74 14.19 27.56 5.18
CA PRO A 74 13.61 26.41 5.87
C PRO A 74 13.64 25.12 5.05
N PHE A 75 13.46 25.20 3.72
CA PHE A 75 13.54 24.04 2.85
C PHE A 75 14.95 23.43 2.81
N LEU A 76 15.97 24.26 2.66
CA LEU A 76 17.37 23.83 2.69
C LEU A 76 17.73 23.24 4.08
N LEU A 77 17.25 23.85 5.16
CA LEU A 77 17.45 23.34 6.51
C LEU A 77 16.82 21.95 6.66
N PHE A 78 15.62 21.74 6.11
CA PHE A 78 14.97 20.44 6.10
C PHE A 78 15.80 19.39 5.34
N LEU A 79 16.30 19.73 4.14
CA LEU A 79 17.16 18.83 3.38
C LEU A 79 18.46 18.48 4.13
N CYS A 80 19.07 19.48 4.80
CA CYS A 80 20.25 19.26 5.63
C CYS A 80 19.94 18.36 6.84
N ALA A 81 18.81 18.57 7.51
CA ALA A 81 18.38 17.75 8.63
C ALA A 81 18.10 16.30 8.19
N TRP A 82 17.46 16.16 7.05
CA TRP A 82 17.19 14.83 6.44
C TRP A 82 18.50 14.10 6.14
N GLY A 83 19.45 14.76 5.48
CA GLY A 83 20.77 14.19 5.15
C GLY A 83 21.60 13.89 6.40
N ALA A 84 21.57 14.77 7.42
CA ALA A 84 22.27 14.55 8.68
C ALA A 84 21.69 13.36 9.45
N SER A 85 20.36 13.21 9.47
CA SER A 85 19.69 12.06 10.07
C SER A 85 20.08 10.76 9.38
N TRP A 86 20.05 10.73 8.05
CA TRP A 86 20.47 9.58 7.26
C TRP A 86 21.95 9.22 7.51
N LEU A 87 22.85 10.20 7.51
CA LEU A 87 24.27 10.00 7.79
C LEU A 87 24.50 9.46 9.22
N LYS A 88 23.77 10.01 10.20
CA LYS A 88 23.80 9.50 11.60
C LYS A 88 23.42 8.02 11.63
N ALA A 89 22.32 7.61 10.97
CA ALA A 89 21.92 6.20 10.92
C ALA A 89 23.03 5.33 10.31
N TYR A 90 23.63 5.76 9.21
CA TYR A 90 24.74 5.03 8.56
C TYR A 90 25.97 4.86 9.46
N LEU A 91 26.30 5.86 10.29
CA LEU A 91 27.49 5.84 11.13
C LEU A 91 27.27 5.11 12.47
N VAL A 92 26.08 5.21 13.06
CA VAL A 92 25.77 4.81 14.44
C VAL A 92 25.08 3.46 14.51
N ASP A 93 24.17 3.16 13.58
CA ASP A 93 23.45 1.89 13.59
C ASP A 93 24.39 0.70 13.24
N PRO A 94 24.04 -0.53 13.62
CA PRO A 94 24.87 -1.69 13.40
C PRO A 94 25.33 -1.86 11.95
N VAL A 95 26.56 -2.29 11.74
CA VAL A 95 27.19 -2.44 10.41
C VAL A 95 26.37 -3.30 9.47
N PHE A 96 25.64 -4.27 10.02
CA PHE A 96 24.73 -5.14 9.28
C PHE A 96 23.67 -4.36 8.47
N PHE A 97 23.16 -3.23 9.00
CA PHE A 97 22.14 -2.43 8.31
C PHE A 97 22.70 -1.45 7.26
N ARG A 98 24.00 -1.23 7.20
CA ARG A 98 24.61 -0.23 6.31
C ARG A 98 24.23 -0.38 4.83
N PRO A 99 24.22 -1.60 4.24
CA PRO A 99 23.79 -1.75 2.84
C PRO A 99 22.33 -1.33 2.62
N ALA A 100 21.44 -1.73 3.53
CA ALA A 100 20.02 -1.40 3.47
C ALA A 100 19.78 0.11 3.72
N ILE A 101 20.51 0.74 4.66
CA ILE A 101 20.47 2.19 4.91
C ILE A 101 20.87 2.96 3.65
N LEU A 102 21.91 2.51 2.94
CA LEU A 102 22.31 3.13 1.68
C LEU A 102 21.26 2.94 0.59
N ALA A 103 20.69 1.75 0.45
CA ALA A 103 19.71 1.43 -0.57
C ALA A 103 18.42 2.24 -0.38
N GLU A 104 17.84 2.17 0.81
CA GLU A 104 16.58 2.82 1.15
C GLU A 104 16.71 4.35 1.21
N GLY A 105 17.74 4.84 1.88
CA GLY A 105 17.99 6.28 1.97
C GLY A 105 18.26 6.90 0.59
N ALA A 106 19.01 6.22 -0.27
CA ALA A 106 19.22 6.68 -1.64
C ALA A 106 17.90 6.71 -2.43
N ARG A 107 17.06 5.66 -2.33
CA ARG A 107 15.76 5.60 -3.02
C ARG A 107 14.85 6.75 -2.61
N ASN A 108 14.68 6.97 -1.31
CA ASN A 108 13.77 7.98 -0.78
C ASN A 108 14.35 9.41 -0.93
N GLY A 109 15.66 9.59 -0.75
CA GLY A 109 16.33 10.87 -1.03
C GLY A 109 16.26 11.24 -2.50
N TRP A 110 16.34 10.26 -3.39
CA TRP A 110 16.17 10.47 -4.83
C TRP A 110 14.76 10.94 -5.16
N PHE A 111 13.72 10.35 -4.57
CA PHE A 111 12.34 10.81 -4.71
C PHE A 111 12.17 12.26 -4.21
N LEU A 112 12.68 12.56 -3.01
CA LEU A 112 12.63 13.91 -2.44
C LEU A 112 13.27 14.96 -3.36
N LEU A 113 14.40 14.64 -3.97
CA LEU A 113 15.10 15.58 -4.86
C LEU A 113 14.47 15.64 -6.26
N SER A 114 14.15 14.49 -6.88
CA SER A 114 13.68 14.43 -8.27
C SER A 114 12.22 14.84 -8.42
N VAL A 115 11.35 14.49 -7.47
CA VAL A 115 9.93 14.85 -7.54
C VAL A 115 9.65 16.12 -6.72
N CYS A 116 9.88 16.10 -5.40
CA CYS A 116 9.43 17.19 -4.55
C CYS A 116 10.20 18.49 -4.80
N ALA A 117 11.52 18.47 -4.61
CA ALA A 117 12.36 19.67 -4.76
C ALA A 117 12.37 20.21 -6.18
N SER A 118 12.62 19.34 -7.17
CA SER A 118 12.71 19.73 -8.57
C SER A 118 11.40 20.31 -9.10
N THR A 119 10.24 19.71 -8.74
CA THR A 119 8.93 20.23 -9.12
C THR A 119 8.66 21.58 -8.51
N PHE A 120 8.89 21.71 -7.19
CA PHE A 120 8.66 22.96 -6.46
C PHE A 120 9.49 24.12 -7.04
N PHE A 121 10.79 23.92 -7.25
CA PHE A 121 11.66 24.96 -7.79
C PHE A 121 11.38 25.29 -9.26
N LEU A 122 11.13 24.27 -10.10
CA LEU A 122 10.80 24.49 -11.51
C LEU A 122 9.48 25.26 -11.64
N SER A 123 8.43 24.85 -10.96
CA SER A 123 7.12 25.50 -11.04
C SER A 123 7.13 26.92 -10.47
N SER A 124 7.87 27.14 -9.37
CA SER A 124 8.04 28.50 -8.82
C SER A 124 8.83 29.42 -9.73
N ALA A 125 9.88 28.92 -10.39
CA ALA A 125 10.66 29.68 -11.36
C ALA A 125 9.80 30.07 -12.58
N LEU A 126 9.03 29.13 -13.10
CA LEU A 126 8.11 29.37 -14.23
C LEU A 126 7.00 30.35 -13.85
N ALA A 127 6.37 30.16 -12.69
CA ALA A 127 5.29 31.00 -12.21
C ALA A 127 5.72 32.44 -11.92
N SER A 128 6.97 32.63 -11.48
CA SER A 128 7.55 33.97 -11.26
C SER A 128 7.77 34.77 -12.55
N GLN A 129 7.91 34.06 -13.68
CA GLN A 129 8.17 34.64 -15.01
C GLN A 129 6.92 34.71 -15.90
N ASP A 130 5.81 34.09 -15.50
CA ASP A 130 4.54 34.06 -16.24
C ASP A 130 3.89 35.45 -16.31
N ASP A 131 3.29 35.85 -17.45
CA ASP A 131 2.63 37.15 -17.64
C ASP A 131 1.35 37.34 -16.82
N GLY A 132 0.82 36.27 -16.25
CA GLY A 132 -0.36 36.30 -15.37
C GLY A 132 -1.69 36.34 -16.12
N THR A 133 -1.68 36.24 -17.45
CA THR A 133 -2.91 36.19 -18.22
C THR A 133 -3.66 34.88 -17.94
N THR A 134 -4.97 35.02 -17.67
CA THR A 134 -5.85 33.88 -17.37
C THR A 134 -6.72 33.46 -18.56
N ASP A 135 -6.55 34.11 -19.72
CA ASP A 135 -7.30 33.78 -20.93
C ASP A 135 -6.87 32.39 -21.46
N VAL A 136 -7.79 31.45 -21.35
CA VAL A 136 -7.61 30.05 -21.76
C VAL A 136 -8.67 29.67 -22.77
N PRO A 137 -8.34 29.01 -23.87
CA PRO A 137 -9.34 28.52 -24.83
C PRO A 137 -10.09 27.30 -24.28
N LEU A 138 -10.93 27.51 -23.26
CA LEU A 138 -11.62 26.44 -22.53
C LEU A 138 -12.45 25.53 -23.45
N GLY A 139 -13.07 26.07 -24.51
CA GLY A 139 -13.74 25.24 -25.51
C GLY A 139 -12.82 24.24 -26.20
N GLY A 140 -11.57 24.64 -26.47
CA GLY A 140 -10.55 23.73 -27.00
C GLY A 140 -10.14 22.63 -26.01
N TRP A 141 -10.00 22.99 -24.73
CA TRP A 141 -9.73 22.03 -23.65
C TRP A 141 -10.87 21.02 -23.44
N THR A 142 -12.11 21.50 -23.45
CA THR A 142 -13.31 20.66 -23.32
C THR A 142 -13.45 19.70 -24.50
N ALA A 143 -13.32 20.22 -25.73
CA ALA A 143 -13.36 19.41 -26.93
C ALA A 143 -12.24 18.35 -26.94
N PHE A 144 -11.02 18.73 -26.52
CA PHE A 144 -9.90 17.80 -26.41
C PHE A 144 -10.19 16.70 -25.38
N ALA A 145 -10.63 17.07 -24.17
CA ALA A 145 -10.93 16.09 -23.13
C ALA A 145 -12.00 15.09 -23.55
N LEU A 146 -13.08 15.57 -24.18
CA LEU A 146 -14.17 14.70 -24.62
C LEU A 146 -13.76 13.83 -25.82
N ILE A 147 -13.19 14.40 -26.87
CA ILE A 147 -12.83 13.67 -28.08
C ILE A 147 -11.73 12.65 -27.79
N TRP A 148 -10.64 13.08 -27.14
CA TRP A 148 -9.55 12.18 -26.82
C TRP A 148 -9.96 11.15 -25.77
N GLY A 149 -10.78 11.51 -24.78
CA GLY A 149 -11.34 10.61 -23.78
C GLY A 149 -12.17 9.50 -24.42
N VAL A 150 -13.06 9.83 -25.37
CA VAL A 150 -13.84 8.84 -26.15
C VAL A 150 -12.92 7.94 -26.96
N LEU A 151 -11.92 8.48 -27.64
CA LEU A 151 -10.93 7.70 -28.37
C LEU A 151 -10.17 6.74 -27.45
N TRP A 152 -9.72 7.22 -26.30
CA TRP A 152 -8.96 6.42 -25.34
C TRP A 152 -9.82 5.32 -24.72
N PHE A 153 -10.99 5.65 -24.16
CA PHE A 153 -11.90 4.66 -23.57
C PHE A 153 -12.52 3.75 -24.62
N GLY A 154 -12.92 4.28 -25.78
CA GLY A 154 -13.49 3.49 -26.85
C GLY A 154 -12.50 2.48 -27.42
N PHE A 155 -11.26 2.88 -27.62
CA PHE A 155 -10.18 2.01 -28.06
C PHE A 155 -9.88 0.91 -27.03
N ALA A 156 -9.71 1.26 -25.75
CA ALA A 156 -9.46 0.32 -24.68
C ALA A 156 -10.60 -0.71 -24.54
N SER A 157 -11.88 -0.24 -24.63
CA SER A 157 -13.06 -1.11 -24.61
C SER A 157 -13.13 -2.06 -25.81
N ALA A 158 -12.92 -1.56 -27.03
CA ALA A 158 -12.98 -2.37 -28.24
C ALA A 158 -11.93 -3.50 -28.19
N ARG A 159 -10.73 -3.19 -27.75
CA ARG A 159 -9.63 -4.15 -27.69
C ARG A 159 -9.81 -5.20 -26.59
N ALA A 160 -10.24 -4.80 -25.39
CA ALA A 160 -10.56 -5.73 -24.31
C ALA A 160 -11.62 -6.79 -24.72
N ARG A 161 -12.56 -6.42 -25.59
CA ARG A 161 -13.56 -7.35 -26.14
C ARG A 161 -13.03 -8.28 -27.22
N THR A 162 -12.05 -7.85 -27.99
CA THR A 162 -11.55 -8.63 -29.15
C THR A 162 -10.46 -9.63 -28.76
N THR A 163 -9.65 -9.38 -27.76
CA THR A 163 -8.53 -10.24 -27.41
C THR A 163 -8.90 -11.32 -26.38
N GLY A 164 -9.95 -11.11 -25.58
CA GLY A 164 -10.39 -12.08 -24.57
C GLY A 164 -9.31 -12.42 -23.51
N ARG A 165 -8.12 -11.84 -23.61
CA ARG A 165 -6.99 -12.06 -22.71
C ARG A 165 -6.55 -10.76 -22.08
N PRO A 166 -6.54 -10.65 -20.74
CA PRO A 166 -6.00 -9.48 -20.03
C PRO A 166 -4.49 -9.29 -20.29
N ASP A 167 -3.83 -10.32 -20.82
CA ASP A 167 -2.39 -10.38 -20.98
C ASP A 167 -1.84 -9.53 -22.14
N ASP A 168 -2.71 -9.04 -23.02
CA ASP A 168 -2.32 -8.35 -24.24
C ASP A 168 -2.31 -6.82 -24.15
N PHE A 169 -2.40 -6.24 -22.94
CA PHE A 169 -2.38 -4.77 -22.79
C PHE A 169 -1.06 -4.15 -23.29
N TRP A 170 0.04 -4.88 -23.25
CA TRP A 170 1.31 -4.46 -23.82
C TRP A 170 1.25 -4.36 -25.35
N THR A 171 0.65 -5.35 -25.98
CA THR A 171 0.33 -5.31 -27.41
C THR A 171 -0.57 -4.12 -27.74
N LEU A 172 -1.49 -3.75 -26.86
CA LEU A 172 -2.37 -2.59 -26.99
C LEU A 172 -1.62 -1.26 -27.05
N MET A 173 -0.58 -1.07 -26.21
CA MET A 173 0.18 0.20 -26.17
C MET A 173 1.17 0.34 -27.32
N TRP A 174 1.71 -0.78 -27.81
CA TRP A 174 2.62 -0.83 -28.95
C TRP A 174 1.93 -1.23 -30.26
N ASP A 175 0.65 -1.57 -30.19
CA ASP A 175 -0.21 -1.63 -31.37
C ASP A 175 -0.20 -0.22 -32.02
N PRO A 176 -0.05 -0.13 -33.35
CA PRO A 176 -0.05 1.15 -34.06
C PRO A 176 -1.23 2.07 -33.70
N TYR A 177 -2.39 1.50 -33.40
CA TYR A 177 -3.58 2.27 -33.02
C TYR A 177 -3.46 2.84 -31.60
N GLY A 178 -2.95 2.06 -30.64
CA GLY A 178 -2.70 2.55 -29.27
C GLY A 178 -1.66 3.66 -29.24
N ALA A 179 -0.54 3.45 -29.94
CA ALA A 179 0.49 4.47 -30.13
C ALA A 179 -0.10 5.73 -30.79
N PHE A 180 -0.95 5.59 -31.79
CA PHE A 180 -1.62 6.71 -32.45
C PHE A 180 -2.49 7.52 -31.48
N VAL A 181 -3.31 6.86 -30.66
CA VAL A 181 -4.16 7.55 -29.65
C VAL A 181 -3.30 8.36 -28.68
N TRP A 182 -2.21 7.79 -28.17
CA TRP A 182 -1.28 8.51 -27.28
C TRP A 182 -0.53 9.66 -27.97
N ILE A 183 -0.09 9.45 -29.22
CA ILE A 183 0.56 10.50 -30.02
C ILE A 183 -0.42 11.66 -30.24
N VAL A 184 -1.66 11.38 -30.67
CA VAL A 184 -2.70 12.41 -30.85
C VAL A 184 -2.97 13.15 -29.54
N GLY A 185 -3.09 12.42 -28.41
CA GLY A 185 -3.28 13.01 -27.09
C GLY A 185 -2.13 13.95 -26.69
N LEU A 186 -0.90 13.48 -26.83
CA LEU A 186 0.28 14.29 -26.49
C LEU A 186 0.42 15.53 -27.38
N PHE A 187 0.25 15.38 -28.68
CA PHE A 187 0.27 16.52 -29.62
C PHE A 187 -0.85 17.53 -29.33
N GLY A 188 -2.08 17.04 -29.07
CA GLY A 188 -3.21 17.89 -28.68
C GLY A 188 -2.91 18.69 -27.41
N ALA A 189 -2.42 18.02 -26.37
CA ALA A 189 -2.03 18.66 -25.11
C ALA A 189 -0.90 19.68 -25.29
N VAL A 190 0.13 19.37 -26.09
CA VAL A 190 1.22 20.30 -26.41
C VAL A 190 0.70 21.50 -27.22
N ARG A 191 -0.23 21.30 -28.16
CA ARG A 191 -0.84 22.41 -28.91
C ARG A 191 -1.65 23.34 -28.03
N LEU A 192 -2.41 22.78 -27.08
CA LEU A 192 -3.22 23.57 -26.13
C LEU A 192 -2.34 24.34 -25.13
N THR A 193 -1.17 23.83 -24.79
CA THR A 193 -0.19 24.48 -23.92
C THR A 193 0.87 25.28 -24.69
N ARG A 194 0.61 25.67 -25.95
CA ARG A 194 1.62 26.32 -26.82
C ARG A 194 2.24 27.61 -26.24
N ARG A 195 1.52 28.32 -25.36
CA ARG A 195 2.02 29.53 -24.69
C ARG A 195 2.97 29.19 -23.54
N GLY A 196 2.99 27.91 -23.05
CA GLY A 196 3.86 27.44 -21.98
C GLY A 196 3.61 28.09 -20.63
N ARG A 197 2.42 28.63 -20.41
CA ARG A 197 2.05 29.33 -19.17
C ARG A 197 1.68 28.30 -18.09
N VAL A 198 1.91 28.66 -16.85
CA VAL A 198 1.53 27.86 -15.70
C VAL A 198 0.01 27.61 -15.65
N THR A 199 -0.77 28.60 -16.08
CA THR A 199 -2.23 28.49 -16.24
C THR A 199 -2.61 27.36 -17.19
N ASP A 200 -1.92 27.22 -18.33
CA ASP A 200 -2.18 26.16 -19.32
C ASP A 200 -1.87 24.77 -18.72
N PHE A 201 -0.80 24.63 -17.93
CA PHE A 201 -0.44 23.34 -17.28
C PHE A 201 -1.42 22.97 -16.17
N LEU A 202 -1.96 23.93 -15.40
CA LEU A 202 -3.02 23.66 -14.42
C LEU A 202 -4.33 23.21 -15.09
N HIS A 203 -4.70 23.81 -16.24
CA HIS A 203 -5.84 23.32 -17.01
C HIS A 203 -5.61 21.94 -17.61
N LEU A 204 -4.37 21.63 -17.97
CA LEU A 204 -4.02 20.28 -18.41
C LEU A 204 -4.17 19.25 -17.27
N ALA A 205 -3.75 19.64 -16.05
CA ALA A 205 -3.95 18.80 -14.87
C ALA A 205 -5.45 18.59 -14.56
N LEU A 206 -6.29 19.64 -14.71
CA LEU A 206 -7.75 19.53 -14.58
C LEU A 206 -8.34 18.60 -15.65
N CYS A 207 -7.86 18.66 -16.88
CA CYS A 207 -8.26 17.75 -17.97
C CYS A 207 -7.90 16.30 -17.65
N ALA A 208 -6.67 16.05 -17.23
CA ALA A 208 -6.23 14.70 -16.80
C ALA A 208 -7.03 14.20 -15.60
N GLY A 209 -7.32 15.10 -14.63
CA GLY A 209 -8.17 14.81 -13.48
C GLY A 209 -9.59 14.42 -13.86
N PHE A 210 -10.19 15.13 -14.82
CA PHE A 210 -11.50 14.77 -15.36
C PHE A 210 -11.50 13.36 -15.96
N LEU A 211 -10.53 13.05 -16.81
CA LEU A 211 -10.43 11.76 -17.49
C LEU A 211 -10.18 10.60 -16.51
N ALA A 212 -9.25 10.78 -15.58
CA ALA A 212 -8.97 9.80 -14.55
C ALA A 212 -10.19 9.59 -13.62
N SER A 213 -10.89 10.67 -13.28
CA SER A 213 -12.09 10.61 -12.44
C SER A 213 -13.24 9.91 -13.16
N ALA A 214 -13.49 10.22 -14.42
CA ALA A 214 -14.49 9.56 -15.25
C ALA A 214 -14.23 8.04 -15.33
N TYR A 215 -12.99 7.65 -15.55
CA TYR A 215 -12.60 6.24 -15.54
C TYR A 215 -12.81 5.59 -14.16
N GLY A 216 -12.43 6.26 -13.07
CA GLY A 216 -12.68 5.75 -11.71
C GLY A 216 -14.17 5.56 -11.40
N ILE A 217 -15.03 6.43 -11.89
CA ILE A 217 -16.50 6.29 -11.75
C ILE A 217 -16.99 5.07 -12.53
N LEU A 218 -16.56 4.89 -13.78
CA LEU A 218 -16.91 3.70 -14.57
C LEU A 218 -16.46 2.42 -13.87
N GLN A 219 -15.25 2.39 -13.33
CA GLN A 219 -14.72 1.27 -12.57
C GLN A 219 -15.58 0.97 -11.34
N TYR A 220 -16.00 1.99 -10.58
CA TYR A 220 -16.85 1.82 -9.40
C TYR A 220 -18.17 1.10 -9.72
N PHE A 221 -18.72 1.34 -10.90
CA PHE A 221 -19.93 0.69 -11.40
C PHE A 221 -19.66 -0.59 -12.21
N ASN A 222 -18.49 -1.19 -12.05
CA ASN A 222 -18.07 -2.41 -12.75
C ASN A 222 -18.15 -2.30 -14.29
N LEU A 223 -18.04 -1.08 -14.79
CA LEU A 223 -17.89 -0.77 -16.21
C LEU A 223 -16.41 -0.62 -16.55
N ASP A 224 -15.57 -1.43 -15.92
CA ASP A 224 -14.13 -1.39 -16.09
C ASP A 224 -13.79 -1.95 -17.49
N LEU A 225 -13.24 -1.07 -18.31
CA LEU A 225 -12.92 -1.38 -19.70
C LEU A 225 -11.50 -1.92 -19.86
N VAL A 226 -10.64 -1.70 -18.86
CA VAL A 226 -9.20 -1.97 -18.94
C VAL A 226 -8.76 -3.06 -17.96
N TRP A 227 -9.43 -3.19 -16.80
CA TRP A 227 -9.12 -4.15 -15.75
C TRP A 227 -10.24 -5.18 -15.47
N PRO A 228 -10.95 -5.69 -16.48
CA PRO A 228 -12.19 -6.44 -16.26
C PRO A 228 -12.00 -7.72 -15.44
N TYR A 229 -10.76 -8.18 -15.26
CA TYR A 229 -10.42 -9.43 -14.57
C TYR A 229 -9.34 -9.27 -13.51
N THR A 230 -8.93 -8.07 -13.18
CA THR A 230 -7.91 -7.84 -12.15
C THR A 230 -8.58 -7.72 -10.80
N LEU A 231 -8.17 -8.53 -9.84
CA LEU A 231 -8.64 -8.42 -8.45
C LEU A 231 -8.32 -7.02 -7.92
N ASN A 232 -9.36 -6.23 -7.64
CA ASN A 232 -9.20 -4.97 -6.93
C ASN A 232 -8.99 -5.28 -5.44
N PRO A 233 -7.76 -5.09 -4.90
CA PRO A 233 -7.48 -5.43 -3.50
C PRO A 233 -8.13 -4.47 -2.51
N TYR A 234 -8.82 -3.43 -2.99
CA TYR A 234 -9.36 -2.34 -2.18
C TYR A 234 -10.86 -2.43 -1.89
N GLY A 235 -11.45 -3.62 -2.03
CA GLY A 235 -12.82 -3.86 -1.55
C GLY A 235 -13.89 -2.99 -2.24
N GLY A 236 -13.92 -2.93 -3.56
CA GLY A 236 -14.92 -2.20 -4.33
C GLY A 236 -14.69 -0.69 -4.43
N ARG A 237 -13.57 -0.18 -3.95
CA ARG A 237 -13.15 1.23 -4.08
C ARG A 237 -12.55 1.49 -5.46
N ALA A 238 -12.87 2.63 -6.07
CA ALA A 238 -12.28 3.03 -7.34
C ALA A 238 -10.80 3.37 -7.19
N VAL A 239 -9.96 2.79 -8.03
CA VAL A 239 -8.51 3.04 -8.08
C VAL A 239 -8.10 3.84 -9.32
N SER A 240 -8.92 3.83 -10.36
CA SER A 240 -8.67 4.48 -11.66
C SER A 240 -7.31 4.07 -12.26
N THR A 241 -6.64 4.98 -12.95
CA THR A 241 -5.28 4.82 -13.47
C THR A 241 -4.19 4.86 -12.39
N PHE A 242 -4.52 5.28 -11.18
CA PHE A 242 -3.58 5.45 -10.07
C PHE A 242 -3.26 4.13 -9.35
N GLY A 243 -4.05 3.08 -9.56
CA GLY A 243 -3.86 1.78 -8.90
C GLY A 243 -4.06 1.79 -7.38
N ASN A 244 -4.45 2.94 -6.80
CA ASN A 244 -4.75 3.08 -5.38
C ASN A 244 -5.80 4.17 -5.17
N PRO A 245 -6.90 3.91 -4.42
CA PRO A 245 -7.96 4.89 -4.20
C PRO A 245 -7.47 6.14 -3.45
N ASN A 246 -6.48 6.01 -2.59
CA ASN A 246 -5.92 7.13 -1.84
C ASN A 246 -5.17 8.12 -2.74
N PHE A 247 -4.55 7.66 -3.82
CA PHE A 247 -3.81 8.52 -4.75
C PHE A 247 -4.76 9.32 -5.64
N LEU A 248 -5.79 8.67 -6.17
CA LEU A 248 -6.83 9.34 -6.95
C LEU A 248 -7.57 10.39 -6.08
N SER A 249 -7.93 10.02 -4.85
CA SER A 249 -8.67 10.92 -3.96
C SER A 249 -7.87 12.17 -3.61
N SER A 250 -6.60 12.04 -3.24
CA SER A 250 -5.74 13.19 -2.93
C SER A 250 -5.44 14.07 -4.15
N PHE A 251 -5.30 13.45 -5.33
CA PHE A 251 -5.18 14.20 -6.58
C PHE A 251 -6.44 15.05 -6.83
N ASN A 252 -7.63 14.50 -6.58
CA ASN A 252 -8.89 15.25 -6.69
C ASN A 252 -9.01 16.34 -5.62
N VAL A 253 -8.60 16.07 -4.37
CA VAL A 253 -8.57 17.11 -3.30
C VAL A 253 -7.71 18.30 -3.71
N ALA A 254 -6.59 18.07 -4.40
CA ALA A 254 -5.76 19.15 -4.91
C ALA A 254 -6.48 20.00 -5.97
N LEU A 255 -7.23 19.38 -6.89
CA LEU A 255 -7.80 20.04 -8.06
C LEU A 255 -9.20 20.64 -7.82
N MET A 256 -10.02 20.07 -6.93
CA MET A 256 -11.40 20.54 -6.67
C MET A 256 -11.49 22.01 -6.26
N PRO A 257 -10.63 22.54 -5.37
CA PRO A 257 -10.65 23.96 -5.02
C PRO A 257 -10.33 24.87 -6.21
N VAL A 258 -9.46 24.42 -7.12
CA VAL A 258 -9.14 25.15 -8.35
C VAL A 258 -10.37 25.22 -9.27
N ALA A 259 -11.03 24.09 -9.48
CA ALA A 259 -12.25 24.01 -10.30
C ALA A 259 -13.37 24.90 -9.72
N LEU A 260 -13.56 24.88 -8.39
CA LEU A 260 -14.57 25.70 -7.70
C LEU A 260 -14.26 27.21 -7.77
N ALA A 261 -12.97 27.58 -7.61
CA ALA A 261 -12.55 28.99 -7.72
C ALA A 261 -12.78 29.54 -9.13
N LEU A 262 -12.49 28.74 -10.16
CA LEU A 262 -12.75 29.06 -11.56
C LEU A 262 -14.26 29.17 -11.83
N PHE A 263 -15.07 28.23 -11.33
CA PHE A 263 -16.52 28.28 -11.43
C PHE A 263 -17.09 29.57 -10.84
N LEU A 264 -16.64 29.98 -9.66
CA LEU A 264 -17.14 31.18 -8.98
C LEU A 264 -16.79 32.50 -9.69
N THR A 265 -15.69 32.50 -10.42
CA THR A 265 -15.17 33.74 -11.06
C THR A 265 -15.46 33.85 -12.55
N GLU A 266 -15.85 32.75 -13.19
CA GLU A 266 -16.20 32.74 -14.62
C GLU A 266 -17.57 33.41 -14.86
N GLU A 267 -17.61 34.34 -15.82
CA GLU A 267 -18.80 35.09 -16.16
C GLU A 267 -19.57 34.49 -17.35
N ASN A 268 -18.88 33.77 -18.21
CA ASN A 268 -19.53 33.13 -19.37
C ASN A 268 -20.23 31.84 -18.93
N GLY A 269 -21.54 31.75 -19.18
CA GLY A 269 -22.40 30.65 -18.71
C GLY A 269 -21.97 29.27 -19.20
N SER A 270 -21.54 29.11 -20.47
CA SER A 270 -21.11 27.81 -21.01
C SER A 270 -19.78 27.36 -20.40
N ARG A 271 -18.82 28.27 -20.23
CA ARG A 271 -17.54 28.02 -19.59
C ARG A 271 -17.73 27.68 -18.11
N ARG A 272 -18.64 28.36 -17.44
CA ARG A 272 -19.00 28.11 -16.06
C ARG A 272 -19.62 26.72 -15.88
N LEU A 273 -20.50 26.29 -16.80
CA LEU A 273 -21.06 24.94 -16.79
C LEU A 273 -19.96 23.87 -16.93
N THR A 274 -18.94 24.14 -17.76
CA THR A 274 -17.77 23.23 -17.87
C THR A 274 -17.04 23.05 -16.55
N TYR A 275 -16.80 24.15 -15.82
CA TYR A 275 -16.14 24.03 -14.49
C TYR A 275 -17.07 23.39 -13.44
N ALA A 276 -18.40 23.58 -13.53
CA ALA A 276 -19.35 22.88 -12.68
C ALA A 276 -19.32 21.36 -12.93
N ALA A 277 -19.39 20.95 -14.21
CA ALA A 277 -19.31 19.53 -14.60
C ALA A 277 -17.98 18.89 -14.16
N LEU A 278 -16.87 19.60 -14.34
CA LEU A 278 -15.57 19.16 -13.85
C LEU A 278 -15.57 18.96 -12.34
N PHE A 279 -16.04 19.95 -11.57
CA PHE A 279 -16.12 19.87 -10.12
C PHE A 279 -16.92 18.65 -9.65
N LEU A 280 -18.13 18.47 -10.20
CA LEU A 280 -18.99 17.33 -9.86
C LEU A 280 -18.39 15.97 -10.27
N THR A 281 -17.65 15.92 -11.37
CA THR A 281 -16.93 14.68 -11.77
C THR A 281 -15.79 14.34 -10.81
N LEU A 282 -15.01 15.34 -10.37
CA LEU A 282 -13.96 15.15 -9.37
C LEU A 282 -14.57 14.72 -8.02
N GLU A 283 -15.69 15.30 -7.62
CA GLU A 283 -16.43 14.93 -6.42
C GLU A 283 -16.99 13.51 -6.51
N ALA A 284 -17.64 13.14 -7.60
CA ALA A 284 -18.13 11.78 -7.84
C ALA A 284 -17.01 10.73 -7.72
N ALA A 285 -15.86 11.01 -8.32
CA ALA A 285 -14.71 10.12 -8.19
C ALA A 285 -14.17 10.09 -6.75
N LEU A 286 -14.17 11.22 -6.04
CA LEU A 286 -13.80 11.26 -4.62
C LEU A 286 -14.74 10.39 -3.77
N LEU A 287 -16.04 10.40 -4.04
CA LEU A 287 -17.01 9.50 -3.42
C LEU A 287 -16.74 8.03 -3.78
N ALA A 288 -16.46 7.74 -5.04
CA ALA A 288 -16.16 6.39 -5.53
C ALA A 288 -14.89 5.78 -4.89
N THR A 289 -13.92 6.62 -4.47
CA THR A 289 -12.73 6.13 -3.76
C THR A 289 -13.00 5.70 -2.32
N LEU A 290 -14.10 6.14 -1.70
CA LEU A 290 -14.47 5.89 -0.31
C LEU A 290 -13.33 6.21 0.69
N THR A 291 -12.53 7.24 0.38
CA THR A 291 -11.37 7.66 1.17
C THR A 291 -11.75 8.78 2.14
N ARG A 292 -11.96 8.42 3.41
CA ARG A 292 -12.47 9.33 4.46
C ARG A 292 -11.54 10.52 4.76
N SER A 293 -10.21 10.29 4.80
CA SER A 293 -9.23 11.36 4.99
C SER A 293 -9.34 12.44 3.93
N SER A 294 -9.53 12.03 2.68
CA SER A 294 -9.65 12.96 1.55
C SER A 294 -10.96 13.73 1.56
N TRP A 295 -12.06 13.17 2.10
CA TRP A 295 -13.27 13.94 2.33
C TRP A 295 -13.03 15.08 3.34
N GLY A 296 -12.33 14.76 4.45
CA GLY A 296 -11.91 15.76 5.43
C GLY A 296 -10.99 16.81 4.82
N GLY A 297 -10.00 16.36 4.03
CA GLY A 297 -9.10 17.24 3.28
C GLY A 297 -9.84 18.20 2.33
N ALA A 298 -10.83 17.71 1.58
CA ALA A 298 -11.66 18.53 0.69
C ALA A 298 -12.46 19.59 1.47
N VAL A 299 -13.08 19.22 2.59
CA VAL A 299 -13.81 20.16 3.45
C VAL A 299 -12.89 21.28 3.95
N ILE A 300 -11.69 20.93 4.42
CA ILE A 300 -10.69 21.90 4.88
C ILE A 300 -10.19 22.77 3.73
N ALA A 301 -10.01 22.21 2.53
CA ALA A 301 -9.68 22.99 1.33
C ALA A 301 -10.77 24.00 0.97
N PHE A 302 -12.05 23.61 1.05
CA PHE A 302 -13.16 24.53 0.80
C PHE A 302 -13.29 25.61 1.88
N ALA A 303 -13.02 25.29 3.14
CA ALA A 303 -12.94 26.28 4.21
C ALA A 303 -11.82 27.30 3.94
N ALA A 304 -10.64 26.83 3.50
CA ALA A 304 -9.53 27.70 3.09
C ALA A 304 -9.90 28.56 1.88
N LEU A 305 -10.60 28.00 0.90
CA LEU A 305 -11.12 28.74 -0.27
C LEU A 305 -12.12 29.82 0.16
N ALA A 306 -13.03 29.49 1.08
CA ALA A 306 -14.01 30.42 1.63
C ALA A 306 -13.37 31.55 2.49
N ALA A 307 -12.15 31.42 2.91
CA ALA A 307 -11.40 32.50 3.57
C ALA A 307 -11.05 33.66 2.62
N SER A 308 -11.07 33.45 1.28
CA SER A 308 -10.84 34.50 0.28
C SER A 308 -11.96 35.54 0.26
N PRO A 309 -11.68 36.83 0.50
CA PRO A 309 -12.69 37.89 0.45
C PRO A 309 -13.33 38.00 -0.93
N ARG A 310 -12.53 37.83 -2.00
CA ARG A 310 -13.00 37.89 -3.39
C ARG A 310 -14.01 36.78 -3.69
N LEU A 311 -13.65 35.54 -3.37
CA LEU A 311 -14.55 34.42 -3.65
C LEU A 311 -15.81 34.46 -2.78
N ARG A 312 -15.72 34.95 -1.54
CA ARG A 312 -16.92 35.21 -0.71
C ARG A 312 -17.84 36.28 -1.32
N ALA A 313 -17.27 37.34 -1.86
CA ALA A 313 -18.08 38.38 -2.53
C ALA A 313 -18.77 37.80 -3.77
N ARG A 314 -18.06 37.02 -4.61
CA ARG A 314 -18.66 36.33 -5.77
C ARG A 314 -19.72 35.30 -5.36
N ALA A 315 -19.44 34.49 -4.33
CA ALA A 315 -20.41 33.52 -3.79
C ALA A 315 -21.70 34.18 -3.27
N ARG A 316 -21.59 35.34 -2.63
CA ARG A 316 -22.75 36.10 -2.18
C ARG A 316 -23.52 36.73 -3.35
N ALA A 317 -22.82 37.28 -4.35
CA ALA A 317 -23.40 37.87 -5.53
C ALA A 317 -24.20 36.87 -6.36
N ASP A 318 -23.78 35.61 -6.37
CA ASP A 318 -24.42 34.52 -7.11
C ASP A 318 -24.67 33.28 -6.24
N SER A 319 -25.28 33.53 -5.10
CA SER A 319 -25.58 32.48 -4.10
C SER A 319 -26.53 31.41 -4.61
N ARG A 320 -27.43 31.75 -5.56
CA ARG A 320 -28.34 30.77 -6.15
C ARG A 320 -27.62 29.74 -6.98
N THR A 321 -26.73 30.14 -7.88
CA THR A 321 -25.98 29.20 -8.73
C THR A 321 -25.00 28.37 -7.94
N LEU A 322 -24.31 28.97 -6.94
CA LEU A 322 -23.50 28.23 -6.00
C LEU A 322 -24.32 27.23 -5.18
N GLY A 323 -25.51 27.67 -4.69
CA GLY A 323 -26.41 26.79 -3.96
C GLY A 323 -26.91 25.61 -4.78
N LEU A 324 -27.19 25.80 -6.08
CA LEU A 324 -27.51 24.71 -7.00
C LEU A 324 -26.34 23.73 -7.18
N LEU A 325 -25.09 24.21 -7.35
CA LEU A 325 -23.93 23.36 -7.49
C LEU A 325 -23.66 22.53 -6.22
N LEU A 326 -23.64 23.21 -5.06
CA LEU A 326 -23.42 22.54 -3.77
C LEU A 326 -24.57 21.59 -3.40
N GLY A 327 -25.81 21.98 -3.74
CA GLY A 327 -26.97 21.12 -3.58
C GLY A 327 -26.93 19.88 -4.45
N ALA A 328 -26.46 20.00 -5.69
CA ALA A 328 -26.26 18.87 -6.58
C ALA A 328 -25.15 17.92 -6.03
N GLY A 329 -24.03 18.47 -5.56
CA GLY A 329 -22.97 17.68 -4.92
C GLY A 329 -23.46 16.98 -3.65
N ALA A 330 -24.16 17.69 -2.77
CA ALA A 330 -24.74 17.12 -1.56
C ALA A 330 -25.75 15.99 -1.86
N ALA A 331 -26.65 16.21 -2.84
CA ALA A 331 -27.61 15.21 -3.29
C ALA A 331 -26.88 13.97 -3.85
N MET A 332 -25.84 14.18 -4.66
CA MET A 332 -25.01 13.12 -5.19
C MET A 332 -24.35 12.33 -4.06
N ALA A 333 -23.78 12.97 -3.04
CA ALA A 333 -23.15 12.30 -1.91
C ALA A 333 -24.16 11.49 -1.07
N LEU A 334 -25.34 12.05 -0.79
CA LEU A 334 -26.40 11.38 -0.02
C LEU A 334 -27.00 10.18 -0.76
N MET A 335 -27.11 10.29 -2.08
CA MET A 335 -27.70 9.26 -2.94
C MET A 335 -26.64 8.33 -3.56
N TRP A 336 -25.36 8.45 -3.16
CA TRP A 336 -24.27 7.68 -3.75
C TRP A 336 -24.49 6.18 -3.54
N PRO A 337 -24.65 5.39 -4.61
CA PRO A 337 -24.95 3.96 -4.49
C PRO A 337 -23.75 3.15 -4.01
N SER A 338 -24.00 1.92 -3.58
CA SER A 338 -22.92 0.96 -3.30
C SER A 338 -22.13 0.62 -4.57
N SER A 339 -20.86 0.27 -4.40
CA SER A 339 -20.07 -0.25 -5.51
C SER A 339 -20.68 -1.54 -6.06
N THR A 340 -20.69 -1.67 -7.38
CA THR A 340 -21.12 -2.89 -8.07
C THR A 340 -19.95 -3.86 -8.34
N ILE A 341 -18.73 -3.53 -7.92
CA ILE A 341 -17.59 -4.43 -7.99
C ILE A 341 -17.86 -5.65 -7.10
N ALA A 342 -17.83 -6.85 -7.67
CA ALA A 342 -18.11 -8.10 -6.98
C ALA A 342 -16.97 -8.50 -6.01
N THR A 343 -16.98 -7.95 -4.81
CA THR A 343 -15.95 -8.23 -3.79
C THR A 343 -16.50 -8.88 -2.51
N GLY A 344 -17.80 -9.17 -2.48
CA GLY A 344 -18.49 -9.64 -1.25
C GLY A 344 -18.71 -8.58 -0.18
N TYR A 345 -18.08 -7.39 -0.31
CA TYR A 345 -18.24 -6.25 0.57
C TYR A 345 -18.44 -4.99 -0.25
N ALA A 346 -19.61 -4.39 -0.17
CA ALA A 346 -19.99 -3.18 -0.91
C ALA A 346 -20.31 -2.03 0.07
N PRO A 347 -19.30 -1.35 0.61
CA PRO A 347 -19.53 -0.25 1.54
C PRO A 347 -20.22 0.91 0.84
N THR A 348 -21.19 1.52 1.52
CA THR A 348 -21.81 2.77 1.09
C THR A 348 -21.04 3.96 1.64
N PHE A 349 -21.26 5.15 1.07
CA PHE A 349 -20.72 6.40 1.61
C PHE A 349 -21.16 6.63 3.07
N ILE A 350 -22.44 6.45 3.36
CA ILE A 350 -22.99 6.59 4.71
C ILE A 350 -22.44 5.50 5.64
N GLY A 351 -22.35 4.25 5.18
CA GLY A 351 -21.76 3.17 5.95
C GLY A 351 -20.32 3.47 6.36
N ARG A 352 -19.53 4.07 5.46
CA ARG A 352 -18.16 4.49 5.77
C ARG A 352 -18.07 5.63 6.77
N LEU A 353 -19.04 6.55 6.79
CA LEU A 353 -19.11 7.60 7.80
C LEU A 353 -19.47 7.03 9.19
N THR A 354 -20.40 6.07 9.24
CA THR A 354 -20.85 5.46 10.49
C THR A 354 -19.82 4.48 11.10
N GLU A 355 -18.86 3.98 10.34
CA GLU A 355 -17.77 3.18 10.88
C GLU A 355 -16.98 3.88 12.00
N TYR A 356 -16.90 5.21 12.01
CA TYR A 356 -16.29 5.96 13.12
C TYR A 356 -17.04 5.80 14.45
N ALA A 357 -18.35 5.69 14.42
CA ALA A 357 -19.16 5.46 15.62
C ALA A 357 -18.96 4.02 16.17
N ALA A 358 -18.78 3.04 15.28
CA ALA A 358 -18.51 1.66 15.67
C ALA A 358 -17.13 1.50 16.35
N ILE A 359 -16.13 2.26 15.91
CA ILE A 359 -14.79 2.28 16.54
C ILE A 359 -14.88 2.68 18.01
N ALA A 360 -15.72 3.67 18.35
CA ALA A 360 -15.89 4.13 19.71
C ALA A 360 -16.59 3.10 20.62
N LYS A 361 -17.36 2.17 20.07
CA LYS A 361 -18.14 1.18 20.82
C LYS A 361 -17.37 -0.09 21.16
N ARG A 362 -16.12 -0.27 20.72
CA ARG A 362 -15.32 -1.50 20.91
C ARG A 362 -16.02 -2.81 20.47
N GLU A 363 -17.12 -2.71 19.74
CA GLU A 363 -17.88 -3.87 19.25
C GLU A 363 -17.33 -4.30 17.90
N GLY A 364 -16.71 -5.45 17.87
CA GLY A 364 -16.45 -6.21 16.64
C GLY A 364 -15.19 -5.80 15.87
N SER A 365 -15.11 -6.39 14.76
CA SER A 365 -14.04 -6.52 13.81
C SER A 365 -13.14 -5.28 13.64
N TYR A 366 -11.86 -5.56 13.68
CA TYR A 366 -10.72 -4.89 13.18
C TYR A 366 -11.00 -3.85 12.06
N SER A 367 -10.74 -2.58 12.32
CA SER A 367 -10.85 -1.52 11.33
C SER A 367 -9.46 -1.02 10.89
N PRO A 368 -9.32 -0.52 9.65
CA PRO A 368 -8.07 0.11 9.19
C PRO A 368 -7.57 1.26 10.07
N PHE A 369 -8.43 1.84 10.90
CA PHE A 369 -8.05 2.85 11.88
C PHE A 369 -7.19 2.25 13.00
N HIS A 370 -7.52 1.06 13.47
CA HIS A 370 -6.74 0.39 14.52
C HIS A 370 -5.31 0.08 14.06
N GLN A 371 -5.12 -0.29 12.78
CA GLN A 371 -3.77 -0.44 12.19
C GLN A 371 -2.98 0.86 12.29
N ARG A 372 -3.63 2.00 12.03
CA ARG A 372 -2.96 3.31 12.15
C ARG A 372 -2.52 3.61 13.56
N VAL A 373 -3.28 3.19 14.58
CA VAL A 373 -2.87 3.38 15.99
C VAL A 373 -1.55 2.63 16.26
N LEU A 374 -1.41 1.40 15.79
CA LEU A 374 -0.13 0.68 15.89
C LEU A 374 0.99 1.40 15.13
N ILE A 375 0.72 1.82 13.88
CA ILE A 375 1.72 2.54 13.06
C ILE A 375 2.17 3.83 13.75
N TRP A 376 1.24 4.60 14.34
CA TRP A 376 1.56 5.84 15.04
C TRP A 376 2.34 5.62 16.32
N ALA A 377 1.94 4.62 17.14
CA ALA A 377 2.67 4.24 18.33
C ALA A 377 4.10 3.80 18.00
N THR A 378 4.25 3.03 16.93
CA THR A 378 5.56 2.58 16.44
C THR A 378 6.40 3.77 15.91
N ALA A 379 5.80 4.66 15.11
CA ALA A 379 6.48 5.86 14.61
C ALA A 379 6.91 6.80 15.75
N TRP A 380 6.05 6.95 16.77
CA TRP A 380 6.39 7.70 17.96
C TRP A 380 7.57 7.09 18.71
N LEU A 381 7.57 5.77 18.91
CA LEU A 381 8.68 5.05 19.57
C LEU A 381 9.99 5.26 18.81
N MET A 382 9.98 5.12 17.46
CA MET A 382 11.14 5.39 16.61
C MET A 382 11.71 6.81 16.81
N GLY A 383 10.85 7.83 16.82
CA GLY A 383 11.27 9.22 17.02
C GLY A 383 11.74 9.49 18.45
N SER A 384 11.08 8.89 19.45
CA SER A 384 11.40 9.07 20.88
C SER A 384 12.75 8.49 21.27
N GLU A 385 13.19 7.41 20.61
CA GLU A 385 14.51 6.80 20.82
C GLU A 385 15.65 7.69 20.29
N SER A 386 15.37 8.50 19.25
CA SER A 386 16.33 9.43 18.66
C SER A 386 15.71 10.83 18.49
N PRO A 387 15.40 11.57 19.57
CA PRO A 387 14.51 12.72 19.51
C PRO A 387 15.04 13.90 18.70
N LEU A 388 16.35 14.10 18.60
CA LEU A 388 16.92 15.25 17.88
C LEU A 388 17.00 15.04 16.36
N LEU A 389 17.50 13.90 15.91
CA LEU A 389 17.75 13.61 14.49
C LEU A 389 16.89 12.45 13.93
N GLY A 390 16.04 11.83 14.74
CA GLY A 390 15.24 10.69 14.31
C GLY A 390 16.05 9.43 14.00
N LYS A 391 15.40 8.43 13.44
CA LYS A 391 16.01 7.13 13.12
C LYS A 391 16.75 7.09 11.80
N GLY A 392 16.52 8.06 10.93
CA GLY A 392 17.21 8.21 9.64
C GLY A 392 16.27 8.67 8.54
N GLY A 393 16.65 9.70 7.81
CA GLY A 393 15.89 10.23 6.69
C GLY A 393 15.66 9.16 5.61
N GLY A 394 14.42 8.90 5.24
CA GLY A 394 14.03 7.91 4.25
C GLY A 394 14.10 6.44 4.72
N LEU A 395 14.23 6.18 6.03
CA LEU A 395 14.45 4.83 6.57
C LEU A 395 13.25 4.27 7.37
N PHE A 396 12.07 4.85 7.21
CA PHE A 396 10.88 4.40 7.93
C PHE A 396 10.58 2.92 7.64
N GLU A 397 10.48 2.54 6.37
CA GLU A 397 10.17 1.17 5.93
C GLU A 397 11.19 0.14 6.42
N LEU A 398 12.48 0.54 6.50
CA LEU A 398 13.56 -0.33 6.98
C LEU A 398 13.42 -0.65 8.47
N PHE A 399 13.18 0.37 9.30
CA PHE A 399 13.22 0.19 10.76
C PHE A 399 11.86 -0.06 11.39
N TYR A 400 10.77 0.35 10.76
CA TYR A 400 9.41 0.16 11.26
C TYR A 400 9.12 -1.27 11.74
N PRO A 401 9.49 -2.36 11.02
CA PRO A 401 9.18 -3.72 11.44
C PRO A 401 9.81 -4.11 12.79
N PHE A 402 11.01 -3.64 13.08
CA PHE A 402 11.69 -3.91 14.36
C PHE A 402 10.98 -3.23 15.54
N TYR A 403 10.59 -1.98 15.38
CA TYR A 403 9.83 -1.25 16.40
C TYR A 403 8.40 -1.78 16.54
N GLN A 404 7.77 -2.21 15.44
CA GLN A 404 6.49 -2.89 15.47
C GLN A 404 6.59 -4.20 16.26
N GLY A 405 7.63 -5.01 16.02
CA GLY A 405 7.91 -6.23 16.78
C GLY A 405 7.95 -5.95 18.29
N THR A 406 8.68 -4.92 18.71
CA THR A 406 8.72 -4.47 20.13
C THR A 406 7.33 -4.18 20.69
N MET A 407 6.48 -3.49 19.92
CA MET A 407 5.10 -3.19 20.33
C MET A 407 4.23 -4.45 20.40
N LEU A 408 4.42 -5.40 19.48
CA LEU A 408 3.67 -6.65 19.45
C LEU A 408 4.06 -7.59 20.60
N HIS A 409 5.34 -7.66 20.97
CA HIS A 409 5.78 -8.41 22.14
C HIS A 409 5.22 -7.82 23.46
N ALA A 410 5.20 -6.48 23.55
CA ALA A 410 4.78 -5.78 24.76
C ALA A 410 3.25 -5.77 24.97
N TYR A 411 2.46 -5.72 23.89
CA TYR A 411 1.02 -5.45 23.98
C TYR A 411 0.19 -6.38 23.09
N THR A 412 -0.51 -7.33 23.67
CA THR A 412 -1.43 -8.26 22.99
C THR A 412 -2.57 -7.55 22.25
N PHE A 413 -2.95 -6.35 22.71
CA PHE A 413 -3.93 -5.49 22.04
C PHE A 413 -3.60 -5.26 20.56
N PHE A 414 -2.33 -5.20 20.19
CA PHE A 414 -1.89 -4.94 18.82
C PHE A 414 -1.78 -6.17 17.93
N HIS A 415 -1.97 -7.39 18.46
CA HIS A 415 -1.73 -8.63 17.69
C HIS A 415 -2.54 -8.72 16.40
N HIS A 416 -3.81 -8.28 16.42
CA HIS A 416 -4.67 -8.30 15.22
C HIS A 416 -4.42 -7.12 14.25
N MET A 417 -3.44 -6.26 14.54
CA MET A 417 -3.18 -5.01 13.82
C MET A 417 -1.86 -5.02 13.07
N ARG A 418 -1.09 -6.12 13.13
CA ARG A 418 0.20 -6.23 12.45
C ARG A 418 0.05 -5.85 10.97
N THR A 419 0.92 -4.98 10.50
CA THR A 419 0.94 -4.53 9.11
C THR A 419 2.35 -4.15 8.69
N HIS A 420 2.70 -4.43 7.45
CA HIS A 420 3.92 -3.88 6.86
C HIS A 420 3.61 -2.47 6.36
N ALA A 421 4.09 -1.45 7.07
CA ALA A 421 3.84 -0.06 6.72
C ALA A 421 5.08 0.59 6.10
N ASN A 422 4.91 1.13 4.90
CA ASN A 422 5.96 1.86 4.20
C ASN A 422 6.08 3.32 4.71
N ASN A 423 5.02 3.82 5.36
CA ASN A 423 4.91 5.19 5.86
C ASN A 423 4.01 5.21 7.10
N SER A 424 4.12 6.26 7.91
CA SER A 424 3.35 6.40 9.14
C SER A 424 1.87 6.74 8.96
N HIS A 425 1.39 7.06 7.76
CA HIS A 425 0.06 7.61 7.51
C HIS A 425 -0.26 8.89 8.32
N ASN A 426 0.76 9.63 8.71
CA ASN A 426 0.68 10.92 9.39
C ASN A 426 1.98 11.68 9.16
N GLU A 427 1.93 12.76 8.39
CA GLU A 427 3.12 13.48 7.93
C GLU A 427 3.97 14.05 9.09
N ILE A 428 3.34 14.44 10.20
CA ILE A 428 4.07 14.92 11.38
C ILE A 428 4.88 13.80 12.03
N LEU A 429 4.26 12.63 12.21
CA LEU A 429 4.94 11.45 12.76
C LEU A 429 5.98 10.88 11.80
N GLU A 430 5.70 10.94 10.50
CA GLU A 430 6.64 10.53 9.45
C GLU A 430 7.94 11.33 9.54
N VAL A 431 7.82 12.66 9.53
CA VAL A 431 8.97 13.55 9.62
C VAL A 431 9.67 13.43 10.98
N PHE A 432 8.91 13.34 12.09
CA PHE A 432 9.48 13.19 13.44
C PHE A 432 10.24 11.88 13.59
N SER A 433 9.67 10.77 13.21
CA SER A 433 10.32 9.45 13.35
C SER A 433 11.62 9.35 12.57
N GLN A 434 11.66 9.97 11.39
CA GLN A 434 12.82 9.92 10.50
C GLN A 434 13.88 10.98 10.81
N THR A 435 13.47 12.22 11.12
CA THR A 435 14.40 13.38 11.19
C THR A 435 14.42 14.08 12.55
N GLY A 436 13.65 13.56 13.52
CA GLY A 436 13.56 14.10 14.87
C GLY A 436 13.01 15.52 14.94
N LEU A 437 13.23 16.18 16.07
CA LEU A 437 12.75 17.54 16.32
C LEU A 437 13.42 18.59 15.41
N ILE A 438 14.67 18.37 15.00
CA ILE A 438 15.37 19.31 14.10
C ILE A 438 14.71 19.33 12.73
N GLY A 439 14.49 18.15 12.13
CA GLY A 439 13.81 18.06 10.84
C GLY A 439 12.34 18.46 10.90
N LEU A 440 11.62 18.06 11.96
CA LEU A 440 10.24 18.49 12.17
C LEU A 440 10.15 20.01 12.32
N GLY A 441 11.06 20.63 13.09
CA GLY A 441 11.11 22.08 13.23
C GLY A 441 11.34 22.79 11.89
N ALA A 442 12.25 22.28 11.07
CA ALA A 442 12.51 22.81 9.72
C ALA A 442 11.30 22.65 8.78
N PHE A 443 10.62 21.49 8.85
CA PHE A 443 9.39 21.20 8.10
C PHE A 443 8.25 22.16 8.49
N LEU A 444 8.02 22.34 9.79
CA LEU A 444 7.01 23.28 10.30
C LEU A 444 7.37 24.74 9.96
N ALA A 445 8.66 25.11 10.00
CA ALA A 445 9.11 26.44 9.60
C ALA A 445 8.86 26.69 8.10
N PHE A 446 9.06 25.68 7.24
CA PHE A 446 8.74 25.77 5.82
C PHE A 446 7.24 26.07 5.62
N TRP A 447 6.35 25.29 6.22
CA TRP A 447 4.91 25.50 6.05
C TRP A 447 4.41 26.78 6.72
N THR A 448 4.98 27.16 7.85
CA THR A 448 4.70 28.46 8.47
C THR A 448 5.07 29.62 7.56
N ALA A 449 6.27 29.59 6.99
CA ALA A 449 6.71 30.62 6.03
C ALA A 449 5.85 30.62 4.75
N PHE A 450 5.43 29.44 4.29
CA PHE A 450 4.52 29.29 3.15
C PHE A 450 3.18 29.95 3.42
N PHE A 451 2.49 29.58 4.51
CA PHE A 451 1.15 30.10 4.82
C PHE A 451 1.16 31.57 5.21
N GLU A 452 2.20 32.04 5.90
CA GLU A 452 2.36 33.47 6.18
C GLU A 452 2.55 34.27 4.88
N SER A 453 3.28 33.73 3.92
CA SER A 453 3.40 34.35 2.59
C SER A 453 2.06 34.37 1.84
N VAL A 454 1.34 33.25 1.85
CA VAL A 454 -0.03 33.17 1.29
C VAL A 454 -0.94 34.21 1.93
N ARG A 455 -0.95 34.32 3.27
CA ARG A 455 -1.75 35.31 4.00
C ARG A 455 -1.43 36.75 3.61
N ARG A 456 -0.16 37.07 3.42
CA ARG A 456 0.28 38.41 3.00
C ARG A 456 -0.15 38.71 1.56
N TRP A 457 0.12 37.81 0.63
CA TRP A 457 -0.15 37.99 -0.79
C TRP A 457 -1.63 37.93 -1.15
N ALA A 458 -2.44 37.23 -0.35
CA ALA A 458 -3.90 37.20 -0.51
C ALA A 458 -4.54 38.60 -0.37
N LYS A 459 -3.87 39.57 0.24
CA LYS A 459 -4.29 40.98 0.32
C LYS A 459 -3.89 41.81 -0.89
N GLY A 460 -2.98 41.30 -1.73
CA GLY A 460 -2.48 41.97 -2.94
C GLY A 460 -3.09 41.41 -4.22
N GLY A 461 -2.42 41.62 -5.34
CA GLY A 461 -2.85 41.20 -6.67
C GLY A 461 -3.00 39.68 -6.81
N ALA A 462 -2.17 38.90 -6.11
CA ALA A 462 -2.29 37.45 -6.09
C ALA A 462 -3.65 36.95 -5.54
N GLY A 463 -4.20 37.67 -4.55
CA GLY A 463 -5.55 37.42 -4.01
C GLY A 463 -6.69 37.71 -4.99
N GLN A 464 -6.41 38.28 -6.16
CA GLN A 464 -7.37 38.48 -7.24
C GLN A 464 -7.32 37.36 -8.30
N ASP A 465 -6.37 36.43 -8.22
CA ASP A 465 -6.22 35.33 -9.16
C ASP A 465 -6.92 34.06 -8.65
N PRO A 466 -7.98 33.57 -9.30
CA PRO A 466 -8.72 32.40 -8.86
C PRO A 466 -7.88 31.12 -8.90
N LEU A 467 -6.95 31.00 -9.87
CA LEU A 467 -6.06 29.85 -9.95
C LEU A 467 -5.10 29.81 -8.76
N TRP A 468 -4.53 30.97 -8.38
CA TRP A 468 -3.67 31.08 -7.22
C TRP A 468 -4.40 30.74 -5.92
N ILE A 469 -5.61 31.29 -5.74
CA ILE A 469 -6.44 31.01 -4.55
C ILE A 469 -6.80 29.53 -4.48
N GLY A 470 -7.26 28.94 -5.61
CA GLY A 470 -7.61 27.54 -5.71
C GLY A 470 -6.43 26.61 -5.43
N ALA A 471 -5.25 26.93 -6.00
CA ALA A 471 -4.03 26.16 -5.76
C ALA A 471 -3.58 26.23 -4.29
N ALA A 472 -3.64 27.40 -3.66
CA ALA A 472 -3.31 27.56 -2.24
C ALA A 472 -4.27 26.74 -1.35
N ALA A 473 -5.58 26.77 -1.64
CA ALA A 473 -6.57 25.97 -0.92
C ALA A 473 -6.37 24.46 -1.15
N GLY A 474 -6.01 24.05 -2.37
CA GLY A 474 -5.66 22.67 -2.69
C GLY A 474 -4.46 22.16 -1.89
N CYS A 475 -3.42 22.98 -1.73
CA CYS A 475 -2.29 22.65 -0.86
C CYS A 475 -2.71 22.42 0.60
N VAL A 476 -3.57 23.28 1.15
CA VAL A 476 -4.14 23.10 2.50
C VAL A 476 -4.90 21.79 2.62
N GLY A 477 -5.75 21.47 1.64
CA GLY A 477 -6.54 20.24 1.62
C GLY A 477 -5.69 18.97 1.57
N VAL A 478 -4.65 18.95 0.73
CA VAL A 478 -3.76 17.80 0.62
C VAL A 478 -2.93 17.61 1.89
N LEU A 479 -2.45 18.68 2.52
CA LEU A 479 -1.77 18.58 3.81
C LEU A 479 -2.68 18.03 4.90
N ALA A 480 -3.93 18.48 4.96
CA ALA A 480 -4.92 17.96 5.89
C ALA A 480 -5.24 16.47 5.63
N ASP A 481 -5.39 16.08 4.35
CA ASP A 481 -5.57 14.68 3.95
C ASP A 481 -4.40 13.80 4.43
N ASN A 482 -3.15 14.28 4.29
CA ASN A 482 -1.95 13.54 4.65
C ASN A 482 -1.66 13.46 6.16
N MET A 483 -2.53 14.01 7.01
CA MET A 483 -2.56 13.68 8.43
C MET A 483 -3.11 12.26 8.68
N LEU A 484 -3.80 11.67 7.69
CA LEU A 484 -4.38 10.32 7.74
C LEU A 484 -4.14 9.52 6.44
N ASN A 485 -3.27 10.00 5.57
CA ASN A 485 -2.96 9.43 4.26
C ASN A 485 -1.44 9.49 4.01
N VAL A 486 -0.99 8.95 2.87
CA VAL A 486 0.43 8.87 2.45
C VAL A 486 0.67 9.37 1.04
N SER A 487 -0.31 10.03 0.43
CA SER A 487 -0.33 10.29 -1.01
C SER A 487 0.83 11.17 -1.51
N ILE A 488 1.35 12.09 -0.68
CA ILE A 488 2.48 12.95 -1.07
C ILE A 488 3.84 12.22 -1.11
N HIS A 489 3.89 10.94 -0.72
CA HIS A 489 5.03 10.05 -0.91
C HIS A 489 4.97 9.26 -2.23
N PHE A 490 3.94 9.51 -3.08
CA PHE A 490 3.76 8.85 -4.36
C PHE A 490 3.79 9.84 -5.52
N ALA A 491 4.41 9.45 -6.64
CA ALA A 491 4.87 10.36 -7.67
C ALA A 491 3.81 11.32 -8.23
N VAL A 492 2.60 10.85 -8.59
CA VAL A 492 1.59 11.71 -9.22
C VAL A 492 0.97 12.70 -8.22
N PRO A 493 0.46 12.27 -7.04
CA PRO A 493 -0.04 13.22 -6.05
C PRO A 493 1.03 14.18 -5.54
N ALA A 494 2.27 13.71 -5.31
CA ALA A 494 3.39 14.56 -4.91
C ALA A 494 3.70 15.59 -5.99
N PHE A 495 3.76 15.18 -7.26
CA PHE A 495 4.05 16.07 -8.37
C PHE A 495 3.04 17.21 -8.45
N ILE A 496 1.74 16.93 -8.46
CA ILE A 496 0.72 17.98 -8.54
C ILE A 496 0.71 18.87 -7.29
N PHE A 497 0.90 18.30 -6.11
CA PHE A 497 0.99 19.03 -4.85
C PHE A 497 2.16 20.02 -4.85
N TRP A 498 3.39 19.55 -5.14
CA TRP A 498 4.58 20.41 -5.17
C TRP A 498 4.58 21.37 -6.35
N TRP A 499 3.94 20.99 -7.47
CA TRP A 499 3.71 21.92 -8.59
C TRP A 499 2.84 23.10 -8.15
N MET A 500 1.71 22.83 -7.51
CA MET A 500 0.80 23.86 -7.02
C MET A 500 1.46 24.73 -5.94
N ALA A 501 2.17 24.10 -5.00
CA ALA A 501 2.92 24.85 -3.98
C ALA A 501 3.95 25.80 -4.59
N GLY A 502 4.72 25.35 -5.59
CA GLY A 502 5.66 26.18 -6.31
C GLY A 502 4.99 27.31 -7.10
N VAL A 503 3.85 27.03 -7.77
CA VAL A 503 3.04 28.05 -8.45
C VAL A 503 2.56 29.13 -7.48
N VAL A 504 2.06 28.72 -6.31
CA VAL A 504 1.60 29.64 -5.26
C VAL A 504 2.75 30.57 -4.81
N MET A 505 3.93 30.01 -4.58
CA MET A 505 5.10 30.79 -4.16
C MET A 505 5.65 31.69 -5.26
N GLY A 506 5.77 31.18 -6.49
CA GLY A 506 6.33 31.93 -7.61
C GLY A 506 5.41 33.07 -8.07
N ARG A 507 4.11 32.83 -8.16
CA ARG A 507 3.13 33.80 -8.64
C ARG A 507 2.78 34.85 -7.57
N GLY A 508 2.65 34.44 -6.30
CA GLY A 508 2.42 35.35 -5.17
C GLY A 508 3.60 36.29 -4.91
N GLY A 509 4.82 35.84 -5.15
CA GLY A 509 6.04 36.62 -4.93
C GLY A 509 6.33 37.67 -6.01
N ARG A 510 5.57 37.71 -7.13
CA ARG A 510 5.82 38.64 -8.25
C ARG A 510 5.88 40.12 -7.85
N GLU A 511 5.00 40.52 -6.93
CA GLU A 511 4.87 41.93 -6.50
C GLU A 511 5.99 42.37 -5.53
N GLY A 512 6.59 41.41 -4.80
CA GLY A 512 7.62 41.72 -3.77
C GLY A 512 8.97 41.05 -3.94
N LEU A 513 9.08 40.03 -4.75
CA LEU A 513 10.24 39.18 -4.89
C LEU A 513 10.73 39.15 -6.35
N ARG A 514 11.29 40.29 -6.83
CA ARG A 514 11.93 40.27 -8.16
C ARG A 514 13.01 39.20 -8.18
N ALA A 515 12.93 38.29 -9.17
CA ALA A 515 14.02 37.33 -9.41
C ALA A 515 15.32 38.10 -9.63
N ALA A 516 16.22 38.04 -8.64
CA ALA A 516 17.52 38.68 -8.80
C ALA A 516 18.38 37.83 -9.75
N PRO A 517 18.97 38.42 -10.78
CA PRO A 517 19.88 37.67 -11.63
C PRO A 517 21.11 37.26 -10.83
N TRP A 518 21.42 35.96 -10.83
CA TRP A 518 22.66 35.45 -10.28
C TRP A 518 23.79 35.71 -11.31
N LYS A 519 24.53 36.81 -11.09
CA LYS A 519 25.59 37.29 -11.97
C LYS A 519 26.93 36.56 -11.71
N ALA A 520 26.91 35.27 -11.52
CA ALA A 520 28.14 34.50 -11.40
C ALA A 520 28.93 34.47 -12.72
N PRO A 521 30.27 34.27 -12.66
CA PRO A 521 31.07 34.02 -13.85
C PRO A 521 30.48 32.90 -14.72
N ALA A 522 30.68 33.01 -16.04
CA ALA A 522 30.15 32.03 -17.00
C ALA A 522 30.53 30.58 -16.66
N LEU A 523 31.74 30.38 -16.16
CA LEU A 523 32.24 29.07 -15.71
C LEU A 523 31.38 28.49 -14.58
N LEU A 524 31.05 29.30 -13.55
CA LEU A 524 30.20 28.80 -12.42
C LEU A 524 28.75 28.54 -12.86
N ARG A 525 28.21 29.34 -13.77
CA ARG A 525 26.91 29.12 -14.37
C ARG A 525 26.87 27.84 -15.21
N GLY A 526 27.95 27.62 -15.98
CA GLY A 526 28.13 26.38 -16.75
C GLY A 526 28.28 25.14 -15.85
N ALA A 527 29.06 25.27 -14.78
CA ALA A 527 29.23 24.17 -13.80
C ALA A 527 27.89 23.83 -13.08
N ALA A 528 27.11 24.85 -12.67
CA ALA A 528 25.81 24.66 -12.08
C ALA A 528 24.84 23.96 -13.06
N PHE A 529 24.83 24.39 -14.34
CA PHE A 529 24.06 23.68 -15.37
C PHE A 529 24.53 22.23 -15.53
N ALA A 530 25.84 22.00 -15.63
CA ALA A 530 26.39 20.65 -15.77
C ALA A 530 25.98 19.74 -14.61
N GLY A 531 25.96 20.28 -13.36
CA GLY A 531 25.47 19.55 -12.19
C GLY A 531 23.99 19.17 -12.31
N VAL A 532 23.13 20.11 -12.73
CA VAL A 532 21.70 19.83 -12.94
C VAL A 532 21.48 18.84 -14.09
N ALA A 533 22.24 18.97 -15.18
CA ALA A 533 22.16 18.06 -16.33
C ALA A 533 22.62 16.64 -15.97
N LEU A 534 23.70 16.52 -15.20
CA LEU A 534 24.16 15.23 -14.67
C LEU A 534 23.10 14.60 -13.76
N PHE A 535 22.53 15.36 -12.83
CA PHE A 535 21.44 14.91 -11.98
C PHE A 535 20.24 14.40 -12.80
N ALA A 536 19.82 15.16 -13.82
CA ALA A 536 18.71 14.77 -14.70
C ALA A 536 19.05 13.54 -15.54
N GLY A 537 20.27 13.41 -16.04
CA GLY A 537 20.73 12.23 -16.76
C GLY A 537 20.75 10.99 -15.86
N LEU A 538 21.25 11.12 -14.63
CA LEU A 538 21.22 10.03 -13.63
C LEU A 538 19.79 9.68 -13.24
N ALA A 539 18.88 10.67 -13.12
CA ALA A 539 17.46 10.44 -12.87
C ALA A 539 16.84 9.63 -14.00
N ALA A 540 16.98 10.07 -15.24
CA ALA A 540 16.42 9.37 -16.39
C ALA A 540 16.96 7.93 -16.52
N TRP A 541 18.27 7.75 -16.40
CA TRP A 541 18.91 6.43 -16.43
C TRP A 541 18.44 5.52 -15.29
N GLY A 542 18.37 6.07 -14.07
CA GLY A 542 17.87 5.34 -12.91
C GLY A 542 16.43 4.85 -13.10
N GLN A 543 15.58 5.66 -13.76
CA GLN A 543 14.19 5.28 -14.02
C GLN A 543 14.03 4.24 -15.14
N VAL A 544 14.90 4.25 -16.15
CA VAL A 544 14.96 3.15 -17.13
C VAL A 544 15.32 1.83 -16.43
N ARG A 545 16.36 1.85 -15.58
CA ARG A 545 16.76 0.68 -14.80
C ARG A 545 15.65 0.19 -13.86
N PHE A 546 15.00 1.12 -13.18
CA PHE A 546 13.88 0.82 -12.28
C PHE A 546 12.73 0.14 -13.03
N TRP A 547 12.34 0.68 -14.17
CA TRP A 547 11.22 0.15 -14.95
C TRP A 547 11.53 -1.24 -15.54
N GLU A 548 12.70 -1.45 -16.14
CA GLU A 548 13.15 -2.75 -16.66
C GLU A 548 13.22 -3.80 -15.53
N ARG A 549 13.76 -3.42 -14.39
CA ARG A 549 13.81 -4.29 -13.21
C ARG A 549 12.42 -4.76 -12.80
N GLU A 550 11.45 -3.85 -12.67
CA GLU A 550 10.08 -4.15 -12.26
C GLU A 550 9.36 -5.04 -13.30
N ALA A 551 9.59 -4.80 -14.57
CA ALA A 551 9.01 -5.60 -15.65
C ALA A 551 9.53 -7.06 -15.59
N TRP A 552 10.83 -7.25 -15.43
CA TRP A 552 11.44 -8.58 -15.29
C TRP A 552 11.08 -9.26 -13.98
N TYR A 553 10.98 -8.51 -12.88
CA TYR A 553 10.47 -9.04 -11.61
C TYR A 553 9.05 -9.60 -11.77
N PHE A 554 8.16 -8.85 -12.37
CA PHE A 554 6.78 -9.29 -12.56
C PHE A 554 6.64 -10.48 -13.51
N ALA A 555 7.46 -10.56 -14.55
CA ALA A 555 7.57 -11.74 -15.40
C ALA A 555 8.00 -12.97 -14.58
N GLY A 556 9.05 -12.83 -13.76
CA GLY A 556 9.52 -13.88 -12.85
C GLY A 556 8.43 -14.34 -11.88
N PHE A 557 7.73 -13.40 -11.26
CA PHE A 557 6.62 -13.68 -10.35
C PHE A 557 5.49 -14.48 -11.01
N LYS A 558 5.15 -14.17 -12.28
CA LYS A 558 4.16 -14.96 -13.05
C LYS A 558 4.65 -16.39 -13.30
N TYR A 559 5.92 -16.58 -13.67
CA TYR A 559 6.51 -17.91 -13.87
C TYR A 559 6.56 -18.74 -12.58
N VAL A 560 6.82 -18.11 -11.42
CA VAL A 560 6.73 -18.80 -10.11
C VAL A 560 5.32 -19.36 -9.89
N ARG A 561 4.27 -18.58 -10.22
CA ARG A 561 2.88 -19.02 -10.10
C ARG A 561 2.50 -20.12 -11.08
N MET A 562 3.15 -20.18 -12.23
CA MET A 562 3.00 -21.26 -13.23
C MET A 562 3.84 -22.50 -12.87
N ALA A 563 4.57 -22.48 -11.76
CA ALA A 563 5.53 -23.50 -11.33
C ALA A 563 6.70 -23.74 -12.32
N ASP A 564 6.94 -22.82 -13.26
CA ASP A 564 8.11 -22.86 -14.14
C ASP A 564 9.31 -22.18 -13.45
N LEU A 565 9.99 -22.93 -12.58
CA LEU A 565 11.12 -22.43 -11.82
C LEU A 565 12.32 -22.01 -12.70
N ALA A 566 12.51 -22.65 -13.85
CA ALA A 566 13.61 -22.33 -14.75
C ALA A 566 13.39 -20.99 -15.46
N ALA A 567 12.19 -20.72 -15.98
CA ALA A 567 11.85 -19.43 -16.55
C ALA A 567 11.81 -18.33 -15.48
N ALA A 568 11.27 -18.63 -14.29
CA ALA A 568 11.27 -17.73 -13.15
C ALA A 568 12.68 -17.28 -12.77
N GLY A 569 13.61 -18.23 -12.61
CA GLY A 569 15.01 -17.92 -12.29
C GLY A 569 15.67 -17.03 -13.33
N ARG A 570 15.50 -17.32 -14.63
CA ARG A 570 16.05 -16.47 -15.70
C ARG A 570 15.47 -15.05 -15.69
N ALA A 571 14.18 -14.89 -15.45
CA ALA A 571 13.54 -13.58 -15.40
C ALA A 571 13.98 -12.78 -14.18
N LEU A 572 14.05 -13.41 -13.01
CA LEU A 572 14.48 -12.76 -11.75
C LEU A 572 15.97 -12.38 -11.77
N GLU A 573 16.83 -13.20 -12.40
CA GLU A 573 18.24 -12.83 -12.62
C GLU A 573 18.38 -11.61 -13.55
N ARG A 574 17.53 -11.48 -14.58
CA ARG A 574 17.47 -10.26 -15.39
C ARG A 574 17.01 -9.05 -14.58
N SER A 575 15.99 -9.23 -13.73
CA SER A 575 15.57 -8.19 -12.79
C SER A 575 16.73 -7.73 -11.90
N ARG A 576 17.47 -8.68 -11.31
CA ARG A 576 18.66 -8.41 -10.50
C ARG A 576 19.75 -7.66 -11.27
N ALA A 577 19.99 -8.01 -12.53
CA ALA A 577 20.98 -7.33 -13.37
C ALA A 577 20.63 -5.85 -13.61
N TRP A 578 19.35 -5.52 -13.79
CA TRP A 578 18.89 -4.14 -13.93
C TRP A 578 18.87 -3.38 -12.60
N GLY A 579 18.58 -4.05 -11.47
CA GLY A 579 18.54 -3.42 -10.15
C GLY A 579 18.92 -4.39 -9.03
N PRO A 580 20.21 -4.42 -8.62
CA PRO A 580 20.72 -5.41 -7.67
C PRO A 580 20.25 -5.18 -6.22
N ARG A 581 19.47 -4.15 -5.96
CA ARG A 581 18.98 -3.80 -4.61
C ARG A 581 17.46 -3.65 -4.61
N GLU A 582 16.77 -4.73 -4.96
CA GLU A 582 15.31 -4.82 -4.90
C GLU A 582 14.93 -6.07 -4.11
N VAL A 583 14.33 -5.85 -2.94
CA VAL A 583 14.08 -6.89 -1.95
C VAL A 583 13.16 -8.00 -2.46
N ASN A 584 12.07 -7.65 -3.14
CA ASN A 584 11.07 -8.64 -3.58
C ASN A 584 11.62 -9.57 -4.66
N ALA A 585 12.37 -9.03 -5.65
CA ALA A 585 12.97 -9.85 -6.70
C ALA A 585 14.04 -10.79 -6.16
N LEU A 586 14.86 -10.31 -5.23
CA LEU A 586 15.91 -11.09 -4.59
C LEU A 586 15.33 -12.16 -3.66
N TYR A 587 14.27 -11.83 -2.92
CA TYR A 587 13.55 -12.79 -2.08
C TYR A 587 12.91 -13.91 -2.91
N GLU A 588 12.20 -13.57 -3.98
CA GLU A 588 11.60 -14.58 -4.89
C GLU A 588 12.67 -15.41 -5.60
N LEU A 589 13.81 -14.82 -5.94
CA LEU A 589 14.94 -15.54 -6.52
C LEU A 589 15.53 -16.55 -5.51
N GLY A 590 15.67 -16.18 -4.24
CA GLY A 590 16.03 -17.06 -3.15
C GLY A 590 15.06 -18.24 -3.01
N ASN A 591 13.74 -17.97 -3.05
CA ASN A 591 12.70 -18.99 -3.01
C ASN A 591 12.79 -19.96 -4.21
N VAL A 592 13.04 -19.44 -5.42
CA VAL A 592 13.23 -20.25 -6.63
C VAL A 592 14.44 -21.16 -6.49
N TYR A 593 15.57 -20.64 -6.03
CA TYR A 593 16.78 -21.43 -5.81
C TYR A 593 16.61 -22.47 -4.70
N ALA A 594 15.95 -22.14 -3.60
CA ALA A 594 15.67 -23.10 -2.52
C ALA A 594 14.79 -24.26 -3.01
N ARG A 595 13.72 -23.96 -3.78
CA ARG A 595 12.87 -24.99 -4.41
C ARG A 595 13.63 -25.85 -5.43
N ALA A 596 14.62 -25.28 -6.11
CA ALA A 596 15.51 -25.98 -7.04
C ALA A 596 16.69 -26.68 -6.33
N GLN A 597 16.71 -26.72 -4.99
CA GLN A 597 17.76 -27.31 -4.15
C GLN A 597 19.17 -26.70 -4.38
N GLN A 598 19.23 -25.45 -4.83
CA GLN A 598 20.48 -24.69 -5.01
C GLN A 598 20.69 -23.80 -3.77
N PHE A 599 20.96 -24.42 -2.63
CA PHE A 599 20.92 -23.80 -1.31
C PHE A 599 21.94 -22.67 -1.11
N ASP A 600 23.15 -22.80 -1.65
CA ASP A 600 24.15 -21.72 -1.59
C ASP A 600 23.69 -20.46 -2.33
N LYS A 601 23.06 -20.61 -3.50
CA LYS A 601 22.50 -19.50 -4.26
C LYS A 601 21.28 -18.91 -3.57
N ALA A 602 20.45 -19.76 -2.95
CA ALA A 602 19.31 -19.30 -2.16
C ALA A 602 19.78 -18.43 -0.99
N ALA A 603 20.75 -18.91 -0.21
CA ALA A 603 21.33 -18.16 0.90
C ALA A 603 21.98 -16.84 0.44
N ALA A 604 22.69 -16.83 -0.68
CA ALA A 604 23.26 -15.61 -1.25
C ALA A 604 22.17 -14.61 -1.64
N SER A 605 21.10 -15.06 -2.31
CA SER A 605 19.97 -14.20 -2.74
C SER A 605 19.19 -13.62 -1.55
N TYR A 606 18.96 -14.41 -0.49
CA TYR A 606 18.33 -13.92 0.74
C TYR A 606 19.20 -12.88 1.46
N ARG A 607 20.53 -13.05 1.50
CA ARG A 607 21.44 -12.04 2.05
C ARG A 607 21.38 -10.74 1.26
N GLU A 608 21.45 -10.82 -0.07
CA GLU A 608 21.31 -9.63 -0.91
C GLU A 608 19.94 -8.95 -0.74
N ALA A 609 18.87 -9.73 -0.49
CA ALA A 609 17.56 -9.17 -0.16
C ALA A 609 17.59 -8.40 1.16
N LEU A 610 18.26 -8.90 2.19
CA LEU A 610 18.46 -8.19 3.46
C LEU A 610 19.35 -6.95 3.30
N ASP A 611 20.33 -6.98 2.41
CA ASP A 611 21.15 -5.83 2.05
C ASP A 611 20.34 -4.75 1.30
N ALA A 612 19.24 -5.13 0.66
CA ALA A 612 18.31 -4.20 0.01
C ALA A 612 17.31 -3.59 1.01
N ASN A 613 16.68 -4.43 1.85
CA ASN A 613 15.84 -4.03 2.97
C ASN A 613 15.81 -5.13 4.04
N ALA A 614 16.28 -4.81 5.23
CA ALA A 614 16.40 -5.75 6.34
C ALA A 614 15.12 -5.88 7.21
N GLY A 615 14.00 -5.27 6.81
CA GLY A 615 12.76 -5.22 7.61
C GLY A 615 11.79 -6.40 7.40
N TYR A 616 12.18 -7.46 6.69
CA TYR A 616 11.30 -8.58 6.33
C TYR A 616 11.62 -9.85 7.11
N ASP A 617 10.79 -10.20 8.08
CA ASP A 617 10.95 -11.39 8.93
C ASP A 617 11.01 -12.70 8.15
N GLU A 618 10.25 -12.81 7.06
CA GLU A 618 10.22 -14.02 6.21
C GLU A 618 11.59 -14.32 5.58
N ILE A 619 12.36 -13.27 5.24
CA ILE A 619 13.68 -13.45 4.65
C ILE A 619 14.67 -14.03 5.68
N TYR A 620 14.64 -13.51 6.91
CA TYR A 620 15.44 -14.05 8.01
C TYR A 620 15.08 -15.51 8.30
N PHE A 621 13.79 -15.81 8.37
CA PHE A 621 13.30 -17.16 8.62
C PHE A 621 13.74 -18.16 7.54
N ASN A 622 13.57 -17.80 6.25
CA ASN A 622 13.95 -18.65 5.13
C ASN A 622 15.47 -18.86 5.07
N LEU A 623 16.24 -17.78 5.30
CA LEU A 623 17.72 -17.88 5.36
C LEU A 623 18.18 -18.77 6.52
N ALA A 624 17.58 -18.64 7.70
CA ALA A 624 17.85 -19.48 8.85
C ALA A 624 17.52 -20.95 8.57
N THR A 625 16.41 -21.21 7.87
CA THR A 625 16.00 -22.56 7.49
C THR A 625 17.01 -23.21 6.54
N VAL A 626 17.43 -22.49 5.49
CA VAL A 626 18.47 -22.96 4.56
C VAL A 626 19.79 -23.21 5.29
N TYR A 627 20.19 -22.35 6.21
CA TYR A 627 21.42 -22.56 6.98
C TYR A 627 21.34 -23.78 7.90
N ASN A 628 20.23 -23.96 8.58
CA ASN A 628 20.06 -25.02 9.56
C ASN A 628 19.86 -26.41 8.92
N ALA A 629 18.94 -26.50 7.94
CA ALA A 629 18.50 -27.76 7.37
C ALA A 629 19.41 -28.25 6.24
N ASP A 630 19.90 -27.33 5.40
CA ASP A 630 20.51 -27.67 4.12
C ASP A 630 22.02 -27.44 4.08
N LEU A 631 22.52 -26.41 4.80
CA LEU A 631 23.94 -26.04 4.79
C LEU A 631 24.70 -26.40 6.10
N GLY A 632 24.00 -26.91 7.12
CA GLY A 632 24.60 -27.32 8.39
C GLY A 632 25.20 -26.17 9.22
N ARG A 633 24.81 -24.89 8.95
CA ARG A 633 25.33 -23.67 9.59
C ARG A 633 24.45 -23.25 10.78
N SER A 634 24.39 -24.11 11.79
CA SER A 634 23.44 -23.97 12.89
C SER A 634 23.59 -22.68 13.71
N ASP A 635 24.84 -22.23 13.98
CA ASP A 635 25.09 -21.01 14.78
C ASP A 635 24.62 -19.73 14.04
N ASP A 636 24.78 -19.69 12.72
CA ASP A 636 24.27 -18.58 11.91
C ASP A 636 22.74 -18.63 11.82
N ALA A 637 22.17 -19.83 11.69
CA ALA A 637 20.72 -20.01 11.64
C ALA A 637 20.04 -19.48 12.90
N LEU A 638 20.61 -19.74 14.09
CA LEU A 638 20.08 -19.28 15.36
C LEU A 638 19.86 -17.76 15.36
N LYS A 639 20.88 -16.99 15.00
CA LYS A 639 20.81 -15.52 14.97
C LYS A 639 19.68 -15.02 14.07
N PHE A 640 19.49 -15.65 12.92
CA PHE A 640 18.44 -15.23 11.99
C PHE A 640 17.03 -15.64 12.45
N TYR A 641 16.88 -16.80 13.11
CA TYR A 641 15.61 -17.16 13.75
C TYR A 641 15.24 -16.19 14.87
N GLU A 642 16.22 -15.78 15.70
CA GLU A 642 16.01 -14.79 16.76
C GLU A 642 15.53 -13.43 16.19
N VAL A 643 16.15 -12.96 15.11
CA VAL A 643 15.74 -11.71 14.44
C VAL A 643 14.34 -11.85 13.82
N ALA A 644 14.05 -12.97 13.13
CA ALA A 644 12.72 -13.22 12.57
C ALA A 644 11.62 -13.15 13.64
N TRP A 645 11.84 -13.77 14.79
CA TRP A 645 10.92 -13.76 15.92
C TRP A 645 10.82 -12.37 16.57
N ALA A 646 11.93 -11.63 16.69
CA ALA A 646 11.94 -10.28 17.24
C ALA A 646 11.12 -9.29 16.38
N ILE A 647 11.17 -9.45 15.05
CA ILE A 647 10.37 -8.64 14.11
C ILE A 647 8.89 -9.07 14.13
N ASN A 648 8.64 -10.38 14.17
CA ASN A 648 7.30 -10.95 14.05
C ASN A 648 7.02 -12.05 15.08
N PRO A 649 6.61 -11.68 16.29
CA PRO A 649 6.22 -12.68 17.31
C PRO A 649 4.94 -13.45 16.94
N LEU A 650 4.17 -12.95 15.96
CA LEU A 650 2.92 -13.56 15.51
C LEU A 650 3.13 -14.56 14.33
N SER A 651 4.36 -14.88 13.97
CA SER A 651 4.66 -16.02 13.10
C SER A 651 4.47 -17.31 13.88
N VAL A 652 3.78 -18.28 13.29
CA VAL A 652 3.63 -19.63 13.90
C VAL A 652 4.92 -20.42 13.75
N GLU A 653 5.64 -20.20 12.65
CA GLU A 653 6.82 -20.96 12.24
C GLU A 653 8.05 -20.55 13.04
N ALA A 654 8.26 -19.25 13.28
CA ALA A 654 9.46 -18.75 13.93
C ALA A 654 9.64 -19.26 15.37
N PRO A 655 8.66 -19.18 16.29
CA PRO A 655 8.81 -19.75 17.62
C PRO A 655 8.92 -21.28 17.62
N ASN A 656 8.31 -22.00 16.67
CA ASN A 656 8.51 -23.43 16.53
C ASN A 656 9.95 -23.79 16.16
N ALA A 657 10.50 -23.15 15.13
CA ALA A 657 11.86 -23.39 14.70
C ALA A 657 12.88 -23.00 15.76
N LEU A 658 12.70 -21.83 16.38
CA LEU A 658 13.59 -21.30 17.41
C LEU A 658 13.58 -22.16 18.69
N SER A 659 12.40 -22.53 19.18
CA SER A 659 12.29 -23.40 20.35
C SER A 659 12.84 -24.81 20.08
N ALA A 660 12.57 -25.38 18.90
CA ALA A 660 13.16 -26.65 18.50
C ALA A 660 14.69 -26.61 18.42
N PHE A 661 15.24 -25.47 17.96
CA PHE A 661 16.67 -25.25 17.97
C PHE A 661 17.24 -25.20 19.40
N TYR A 662 16.67 -24.42 20.28
CA TYR A 662 17.09 -24.29 21.67
C TYR A 662 17.01 -25.63 22.42
N LEU A 663 15.96 -26.41 22.17
CA LEU A 663 15.74 -27.70 22.85
C LEU A 663 16.63 -28.84 22.34
N ARG A 664 17.50 -28.61 21.33
CA ARG A 664 18.59 -29.54 20.98
C ARG A 664 19.72 -29.49 21.99
N SER A 665 19.92 -28.37 22.68
CA SER A 665 20.94 -28.15 23.71
C SER A 665 20.34 -27.47 24.93
N PRO A 666 19.47 -28.20 25.67
CA PRO A 666 18.72 -27.59 26.77
C PRO A 666 19.63 -27.14 27.92
N GLU A 667 20.84 -27.75 28.09
CA GLU A 667 21.85 -27.32 29.06
C GLU A 667 22.28 -25.84 28.86
N LYS A 668 22.16 -25.31 27.61
CA LYS A 668 22.58 -23.94 27.27
C LYS A 668 21.43 -23.00 27.05
N TYR A 669 20.33 -23.49 26.50
CA TYR A 669 19.25 -22.65 25.96
C TYR A 669 17.87 -22.88 26.59
N LEU A 670 17.78 -23.60 27.74
CA LEU A 670 16.48 -23.95 28.34
C LEU A 670 15.63 -22.70 28.69
N GLU A 671 16.24 -21.71 29.37
CA GLU A 671 15.50 -20.49 29.75
C GLU A 671 15.06 -19.66 28.53
N PRO A 672 15.91 -19.40 27.49
CA PRO A 672 15.44 -18.83 26.23
C PRO A 672 14.30 -19.60 25.58
N ALA A 673 14.36 -20.95 25.57
CA ALA A 673 13.29 -21.78 25.01
C ALA A 673 11.96 -21.56 25.76
N LEU A 674 12.02 -21.53 27.12
CA LEU A 674 10.83 -21.29 27.95
C LEU A 674 10.22 -19.90 27.71
N VAL A 675 11.01 -18.86 27.51
CA VAL A 675 10.51 -17.51 27.17
C VAL A 675 9.75 -17.54 25.87
N VAL A 676 10.36 -18.06 24.78
CA VAL A 676 9.74 -18.16 23.47
C VAL A 676 8.46 -19.00 23.52
N LEU A 677 8.49 -20.14 24.18
CA LEU A 677 7.33 -21.07 24.25
C LEU A 677 6.19 -20.53 25.11
N ARG A 678 6.46 -19.83 26.20
CA ARG A 678 5.42 -19.17 26.99
C ARG A 678 4.71 -18.07 26.21
N GLU A 679 5.44 -17.28 25.42
CA GLU A 679 4.84 -16.32 24.50
C GLU A 679 4.05 -17.04 23.39
N ALA A 680 4.63 -18.06 22.77
CA ALA A 680 3.96 -18.82 21.72
C ALA A 680 2.63 -19.43 22.14
N VAL A 681 2.54 -20.00 23.34
CA VAL A 681 1.25 -20.56 23.84
C VAL A 681 0.26 -19.48 24.26
N ARG A 682 0.74 -18.31 24.70
CA ARG A 682 -0.11 -17.14 24.96
C ARG A 682 -0.76 -16.63 23.67
N ASP A 683 0.01 -16.52 22.61
CA ASP A 683 -0.39 -15.88 21.36
C ASP A 683 -1.09 -16.87 20.41
N PHE A 684 -0.74 -18.15 20.51
CA PHE A 684 -1.32 -19.25 19.73
C PHE A 684 -1.83 -20.38 20.64
N PRO A 685 -2.82 -20.11 21.51
CA PRO A 685 -3.29 -21.08 22.53
C PRO A 685 -3.90 -22.36 21.94
N MET A 686 -4.23 -22.37 20.64
CA MET A 686 -4.77 -23.52 19.91
C MET A 686 -3.72 -24.28 19.10
N ASN A 687 -2.42 -23.91 19.16
CA ASN A 687 -1.36 -24.66 18.50
C ASN A 687 -0.83 -25.79 19.40
N PRO A 688 -1.10 -27.08 19.09
CA PRO A 688 -0.71 -28.19 19.95
C PRO A 688 0.82 -28.41 19.99
N ASN A 689 1.54 -28.02 18.94
CA ASN A 689 3.00 -28.16 18.90
C ASN A 689 3.69 -27.24 19.91
N HIS A 690 3.21 -26.00 20.07
CA HIS A 690 3.76 -25.08 21.07
C HIS A 690 3.57 -25.64 22.48
N TRP A 691 2.39 -26.17 22.79
CA TRP A 691 2.12 -26.80 24.09
C TRP A 691 2.96 -28.05 24.33
N ASN A 692 3.15 -28.91 23.31
CA ASN A 692 4.06 -30.06 23.41
C ASN A 692 5.51 -29.62 23.69
N ASN A 693 6.02 -28.64 22.95
CA ASN A 693 7.39 -28.17 23.12
C ASN A 693 7.57 -27.49 24.49
N LEU A 694 6.57 -26.73 24.96
CA LEU A 694 6.57 -26.17 26.30
C LEU A 694 6.60 -27.28 27.37
N GLY A 695 5.78 -28.31 27.20
CA GLY A 695 5.80 -29.47 28.10
C GLY A 695 7.17 -30.14 28.14
N TYR A 696 7.84 -30.28 26.99
CA TYR A 696 9.20 -30.84 26.93
C TYR A 696 10.21 -29.95 27.65
N ALA A 697 10.19 -28.64 27.42
CA ALA A 697 11.08 -27.70 28.10
C ALA A 697 10.89 -27.71 29.64
N LEU A 698 9.64 -27.70 30.09
CA LEU A 698 9.30 -27.80 31.52
C LEU A 698 9.73 -29.13 32.15
N ALA A 699 9.62 -30.22 31.38
CA ALA A 699 10.13 -31.53 31.84
C ALA A 699 11.66 -31.55 32.00
N GLN A 700 12.41 -30.89 31.08
CA GLN A 700 13.87 -30.72 31.24
C GLN A 700 14.21 -29.91 32.52
N LYS A 701 13.36 -28.93 32.86
CA LYS A 701 13.50 -28.13 34.09
C LYS A 701 13.02 -28.88 35.34
N LYS A 702 12.46 -30.09 35.19
CA LYS A 702 11.84 -30.92 36.25
C LYS A 702 10.58 -30.29 36.89
N GLU A 703 9.94 -29.35 36.17
CA GLU A 703 8.63 -28.76 36.53
C GLU A 703 7.50 -29.72 36.08
N TRP A 704 7.44 -30.92 36.72
CA TRP A 704 6.63 -32.05 36.25
C TRP A 704 5.14 -31.77 36.14
N ALA A 705 4.57 -31.00 37.08
CA ALA A 705 3.14 -30.67 37.08
C ALA A 705 2.75 -29.76 35.92
N GLU A 706 3.55 -28.74 35.65
CA GLU A 706 3.33 -27.82 34.52
C GLU A 706 3.58 -28.52 33.18
N ALA A 707 4.60 -29.41 33.10
CA ALA A 707 4.87 -30.23 31.94
C ALA A 707 3.68 -31.16 31.60
N GLU A 708 3.08 -31.81 32.60
CA GLU A 708 1.89 -32.66 32.45
C GLU A 708 0.69 -31.83 31.95
N ALA A 709 0.48 -30.65 32.50
CA ALA A 709 -0.59 -29.74 32.08
C ALA A 709 -0.40 -29.29 30.62
N ALA A 710 0.83 -28.94 30.21
CA ALA A 710 1.14 -28.53 28.87
C ALA A 710 0.93 -29.67 27.86
N TYR A 711 1.41 -30.88 28.11
CA TYR A 711 1.17 -32.03 27.25
C TYR A 711 -0.33 -32.42 27.18
N THR A 712 -1.01 -32.33 28.31
CA THR A 712 -2.48 -32.57 28.38
C THR A 712 -3.21 -31.55 27.52
N ARG A 713 -2.81 -30.29 27.57
CA ARG A 713 -3.38 -29.24 26.72
C ARG A 713 -3.14 -29.52 25.23
N ALA A 714 -1.91 -29.91 24.86
CA ALA A 714 -1.57 -30.29 23.49
C ALA A 714 -2.49 -31.42 22.97
N LEU A 715 -2.72 -32.44 23.78
CA LEU A 715 -3.58 -33.61 23.45
C LEU A 715 -5.08 -33.32 23.51
N THR A 716 -5.51 -32.33 24.28
CA THR A 716 -6.90 -31.85 24.26
C THR A 716 -7.23 -31.16 22.92
N ILE A 717 -6.24 -30.42 22.35
CA ILE A 717 -6.38 -29.77 21.05
C ILE A 717 -6.24 -30.79 19.92
N ALA A 718 -5.22 -31.63 19.97
CA ALA A 718 -4.87 -32.62 18.95
C ALA A 718 -4.62 -33.99 19.57
N PRO A 719 -5.67 -34.79 19.80
CA PRO A 719 -5.53 -36.14 20.36
C PRO A 719 -4.67 -37.09 19.51
N GLU A 720 -4.50 -36.79 18.21
CA GLU A 720 -3.68 -37.55 17.29
C GLU A 720 -2.19 -37.22 17.35
N LEU A 721 -1.75 -36.21 18.14
CA LEU A 721 -0.36 -35.80 18.25
C LEU A 721 0.48 -36.86 19.01
N GLY A 722 0.89 -37.90 18.31
CA GLY A 722 1.60 -39.05 18.89
C GLY A 722 2.92 -38.66 19.59
N LEU A 723 3.54 -37.52 19.26
CA LEU A 723 4.72 -37.01 19.98
C LEU A 723 4.35 -36.58 21.39
N ALA A 724 3.27 -35.81 21.56
CA ALA A 724 2.82 -35.36 22.87
C ALA A 724 2.34 -36.57 23.75
N GLU A 725 1.70 -37.56 23.12
CA GLU A 725 1.33 -38.79 23.82
C GLU A 725 2.55 -39.52 24.37
N ARG A 726 3.59 -39.74 23.55
CA ARG A 726 4.83 -40.40 23.99
C ARG A 726 5.55 -39.58 25.10
N ASN A 727 5.60 -38.27 24.93
CA ASN A 727 6.23 -37.41 25.92
C ASN A 727 5.47 -37.44 27.27
N LEU A 728 4.14 -37.40 27.23
CA LEU A 728 3.32 -37.52 28.46
C LEU A 728 3.43 -38.87 29.13
N ALA A 729 3.46 -39.94 28.34
CA ALA A 729 3.64 -41.32 28.89
C ALA A 729 5.05 -41.48 29.51
N GLY A 730 6.10 -40.95 28.86
CA GLY A 730 7.48 -40.91 29.37
C GLY A 730 7.60 -40.06 30.64
N LEU A 731 6.89 -38.94 30.73
CA LEU A 731 6.84 -38.10 31.92
C LEU A 731 6.39 -38.88 33.15
N ALA A 732 5.30 -39.67 33.04
CA ALA A 732 4.80 -40.48 34.13
C ALA A 732 5.83 -41.52 34.61
N ALA A 733 6.57 -42.14 33.68
CA ALA A 733 7.62 -43.09 33.99
C ALA A 733 8.82 -42.43 34.69
N THR A 734 9.21 -41.23 34.29
CA THR A 734 10.40 -40.51 34.81
C THR A 734 10.11 -39.80 36.14
N SER A 735 8.92 -39.22 36.30
CA SER A 735 8.55 -38.41 37.47
C SER A 735 7.89 -39.21 38.60
N GLY A 736 7.50 -40.49 38.37
CA GLY A 736 6.73 -41.29 39.30
C GLY A 736 5.26 -40.85 39.47
N ARG A 737 4.79 -39.95 38.64
CA ARG A 737 3.39 -39.46 38.66
C ARG A 737 2.42 -40.46 38.04
N PRO A 738 1.14 -40.48 38.45
CA PRO A 738 0.14 -41.36 37.82
C PRO A 738 -0.05 -40.98 36.33
N ARG A 739 -0.49 -41.95 35.52
CA ARG A 739 -0.83 -41.71 34.13
C ARG A 739 -1.96 -40.69 34.00
N ALA A 740 -1.74 -39.65 33.18
CA ALA A 740 -2.74 -38.61 32.96
C ALA A 740 -4.00 -39.16 32.29
N PRO A 741 -5.20 -38.73 32.72
CA PRO A 741 -6.48 -39.24 32.22
C PRO A 741 -6.71 -39.05 30.72
N ILE A 742 -6.06 -38.03 30.10
CA ILE A 742 -6.16 -37.75 28.67
C ILE A 742 -5.64 -38.93 27.80
N LEU A 743 -4.74 -39.76 28.30
CA LEU A 743 -4.21 -40.90 27.56
C LEU A 743 -5.29 -41.97 27.29
N ALA A 744 -6.32 -42.07 28.13
CA ALA A 744 -7.49 -42.93 27.88
C ALA A 744 -8.35 -42.37 26.74
N VAL A 745 -8.48 -41.05 26.62
CA VAL A 745 -9.22 -40.40 25.51
C VAL A 745 -8.58 -40.69 24.16
N ILE A 746 -7.26 -40.79 24.12
CA ILE A 746 -6.50 -41.09 22.89
C ILE A 746 -6.80 -42.54 22.44
N GLY A 747 -6.92 -43.48 23.37
CA GLY A 747 -7.36 -44.86 23.10
C GLY A 747 -8.78 -44.89 22.52
N ASP A 748 -9.69 -44.11 23.12
CA ASP A 748 -11.07 -43.93 22.62
C ASP A 748 -11.10 -43.31 21.22
N MET A 749 -10.24 -42.34 20.92
CA MET A 749 -10.14 -41.71 19.60
C MET A 749 -9.68 -42.70 18.52
N ARG A 750 -8.71 -43.57 18.83
CA ARG A 750 -8.26 -44.61 17.91
C ARG A 750 -9.39 -45.62 17.64
N ALA A 751 -10.16 -45.97 18.65
CA ALA A 751 -11.32 -46.84 18.50
C ALA A 751 -12.39 -46.18 17.61
N LEU A 752 -12.61 -44.87 17.76
CA LEU A 752 -13.53 -44.13 16.93
C LEU A 752 -13.03 -44.04 15.46
N ASP A 753 -11.75 -43.74 15.23
CA ASP A 753 -11.16 -43.74 13.88
C ASP A 753 -11.35 -45.10 13.17
N ALA A 754 -11.12 -46.21 13.88
CA ALA A 754 -11.30 -47.55 13.37
C ALA A 754 -12.77 -47.84 13.04
N ALA A 755 -13.72 -47.44 13.90
CA ALA A 755 -15.14 -47.62 13.67
C ALA A 755 -15.63 -46.80 12.46
N VAL A 756 -15.23 -45.55 12.34
CA VAL A 756 -15.56 -44.68 11.19
C VAL A 756 -14.95 -45.26 9.92
N GLY A 757 -13.71 -45.73 9.95
CA GLY A 757 -13.04 -46.39 8.83
C GLY A 757 -13.77 -47.65 8.36
N ALA A 758 -14.32 -48.38 9.29
CA ALA A 758 -15.17 -49.57 9.03
C ALA A 758 -16.61 -49.19 8.62
N ARG A 759 -16.95 -47.90 8.48
CA ARG A 759 -18.31 -47.37 8.22
C ARG A 759 -19.36 -47.81 9.28
N ASP A 760 -18.90 -47.99 10.54
CA ASP A 760 -19.82 -48.25 11.67
C ASP A 760 -20.41 -46.93 12.16
N PHE A 761 -21.63 -46.64 11.78
CA PHE A 761 -22.41 -45.47 12.22
C PHE A 761 -23.42 -45.80 13.29
N SER A 762 -23.16 -46.82 14.10
CA SER A 762 -24.06 -47.29 15.19
C SER A 762 -24.20 -46.24 16.29
N ASP A 763 -25.23 -46.42 17.14
CA ASP A 763 -25.44 -45.57 18.32
C ASP A 763 -24.26 -45.65 19.31
N ARG A 764 -23.56 -46.78 19.33
CA ARG A 764 -22.34 -46.96 20.13
C ARG A 764 -21.22 -46.04 19.66
N THR A 765 -20.99 -46.00 18.36
CA THR A 765 -19.97 -45.13 17.73
C THR A 765 -20.33 -43.65 17.90
N LEU A 766 -21.63 -43.29 17.77
CA LEU A 766 -22.10 -41.95 18.02
C LEU A 766 -21.92 -41.52 19.48
N LYS A 767 -22.20 -42.39 20.47
CA LYS A 767 -21.97 -42.14 21.89
C LYS A 767 -20.48 -42.00 22.21
N LEU A 768 -19.63 -42.80 21.57
CA LEU A 768 -18.18 -42.69 21.70
C LEU A 768 -17.67 -41.34 21.18
N ALA A 769 -18.10 -40.95 19.99
CA ALA A 769 -17.75 -39.65 19.40
C ALA A 769 -18.18 -38.46 20.27
N ALA A 770 -19.41 -38.50 20.79
CA ALA A 770 -19.93 -37.51 21.72
C ALA A 770 -19.12 -37.43 23.03
N SER A 771 -18.71 -38.59 23.56
CA SER A 771 -17.85 -38.63 24.76
C SER A 771 -16.49 -38.00 24.52
N ILE A 772 -15.87 -38.29 23.41
CA ILE A 772 -14.57 -37.71 23.02
C ILE A 772 -14.70 -36.22 22.80
N ALA A 773 -15.68 -35.76 22.01
CA ALA A 773 -15.87 -34.31 21.75
C ALA A 773 -16.10 -33.50 23.03
N ARG A 774 -16.79 -34.06 24.03
CA ARG A 774 -16.95 -33.42 25.35
C ARG A 774 -15.65 -33.37 26.18
N ARG A 775 -14.80 -34.40 26.08
CA ARG A 775 -13.53 -34.48 26.82
C ARG A 775 -12.40 -33.73 26.13
N THR A 776 -12.55 -33.46 24.84
CA THR A 776 -11.61 -32.67 24.01
C THR A 776 -12.36 -31.60 23.22
N PRO A 777 -12.92 -30.58 23.90
CA PRO A 777 -13.81 -29.60 23.26
C PRO A 777 -13.11 -28.73 22.21
N ASP A 778 -11.82 -28.59 22.27
CA ASP A 778 -11.00 -27.79 21.35
C ASP A 778 -10.40 -28.61 20.19
N SER A 779 -10.69 -29.92 20.16
CA SER A 779 -10.22 -30.78 19.07
C SER A 779 -11.08 -30.63 17.82
N ALA A 780 -10.54 -30.00 16.78
CA ALA A 780 -11.19 -29.88 15.47
C ALA A 780 -11.56 -31.27 14.91
N LYS A 781 -10.66 -32.25 15.04
CA LYS A 781 -10.89 -33.63 14.58
C LYS A 781 -12.04 -34.30 15.32
N ALA A 782 -12.10 -34.21 16.65
CA ALA A 782 -13.18 -34.80 17.44
C ALA A 782 -14.55 -34.20 17.08
N ARG A 783 -14.60 -32.87 16.97
CA ARG A 783 -15.81 -32.13 16.57
C ARG A 783 -16.24 -32.49 15.15
N PHE A 784 -15.30 -32.56 14.21
CA PHE A 784 -15.58 -32.97 12.83
C PHE A 784 -16.15 -34.38 12.74
N LEU A 785 -15.55 -35.36 13.42
CA LEU A 785 -16.04 -36.73 13.42
C LEU A 785 -17.43 -36.85 14.04
N TYR A 786 -17.65 -36.19 15.19
CA TYR A 786 -18.95 -36.20 15.84
C TYR A 786 -20.02 -35.51 15.00
N GLY A 787 -19.77 -34.32 14.47
CA GLY A 787 -20.67 -33.59 13.58
C GLY A 787 -20.99 -34.36 12.29
N SER A 788 -19.99 -35.00 11.70
CA SER A 788 -20.15 -35.82 10.49
C SER A 788 -21.03 -37.08 10.76
N LEU A 789 -20.86 -37.72 11.90
CA LEU A 789 -21.71 -38.84 12.34
C LEU A 789 -23.15 -38.40 12.61
N LEU A 790 -23.34 -37.23 13.25
CA LEU A 790 -24.67 -36.65 13.45
C LEU A 790 -25.37 -36.38 12.10
N LEU A 791 -24.63 -35.80 11.15
CA LEU A 791 -25.14 -35.52 9.81
C LEU A 791 -25.53 -36.80 9.07
N SER A 792 -24.68 -37.83 9.11
CA SER A 792 -24.98 -39.15 8.48
C SER A 792 -26.21 -39.86 9.06
N ARG A 793 -26.56 -39.54 10.32
CA ARG A 793 -27.75 -40.04 11.01
C ARG A 793 -28.99 -39.14 10.85
N GLY A 794 -28.93 -38.11 10.01
CA GLY A 794 -30.01 -37.16 9.78
C GLY A 794 -30.25 -36.16 10.94
N ARG A 795 -29.38 -36.14 11.95
CA ARG A 795 -29.44 -35.20 13.08
C ARG A 795 -28.76 -33.87 12.69
N THR A 796 -29.24 -33.26 11.61
CA THR A 796 -28.60 -32.11 10.96
C THR A 796 -28.51 -30.89 11.89
N ALA A 797 -29.56 -30.61 12.65
CA ALA A 797 -29.57 -29.48 13.58
C ALA A 797 -28.46 -29.59 14.66
N ASP A 798 -28.26 -30.84 15.17
CA ASP A 798 -27.22 -31.10 16.17
C ASP A 798 -25.80 -31.13 15.57
N ALA A 799 -25.69 -31.42 14.26
CA ALA A 799 -24.40 -31.46 13.55
C ALA A 799 -23.82 -30.08 13.32
N VAL A 800 -24.65 -29.05 13.12
CA VAL A 800 -24.20 -27.70 12.78
C VAL A 800 -23.25 -27.13 13.84
N PRO A 801 -23.56 -27.03 15.12
CA PRO A 801 -22.66 -26.44 16.11
C PRO A 801 -21.34 -27.21 16.24
N GLU A 802 -21.34 -28.52 16.06
CA GLU A 802 -20.12 -29.31 16.09
C GLU A 802 -19.22 -29.07 14.86
N LEU A 803 -19.82 -28.95 13.67
CA LEU A 803 -19.11 -28.67 12.44
C LEU A 803 -18.64 -27.20 12.38
N GLU A 804 -19.42 -26.26 12.90
CA GLU A 804 -19.00 -24.86 13.08
C GLU A 804 -17.76 -24.76 13.98
N ALA A 805 -17.78 -25.47 15.14
CA ALA A 805 -16.63 -25.52 16.03
C ALA A 805 -15.43 -26.19 15.36
N ALA A 806 -15.62 -27.27 14.62
CA ALA A 806 -14.52 -27.91 13.88
C ALA A 806 -13.88 -26.99 12.88
N VAL A 807 -14.66 -26.23 12.10
CA VAL A 807 -14.18 -25.28 11.10
C VAL A 807 -13.55 -24.04 11.74
N ALA A 808 -14.01 -23.63 12.92
CA ALA A 808 -13.42 -22.51 13.66
C ALA A 808 -12.02 -22.86 14.20
N HIS A 809 -11.80 -24.10 14.67
CA HIS A 809 -10.50 -24.57 15.16
C HIS A 809 -9.54 -24.99 14.05
N GLU A 810 -10.04 -25.49 12.93
CA GLU A 810 -9.25 -25.89 11.76
C GLU A 810 -9.83 -25.28 10.48
N THR A 811 -9.40 -24.06 10.19
CA THR A 811 -9.91 -23.27 9.05
C THR A 811 -9.50 -23.83 7.69
N THR A 812 -8.50 -24.71 7.65
CA THR A 812 -7.87 -25.21 6.42
C THR A 812 -8.42 -26.54 5.89
N ARG A 813 -9.31 -27.21 6.63
CA ARG A 813 -9.88 -28.51 6.20
C ARG A 813 -11.07 -28.31 5.27
N ALA A 814 -10.91 -28.60 3.99
CA ALA A 814 -11.99 -28.52 2.99
C ALA A 814 -13.19 -29.45 3.33
N ALA A 815 -12.93 -30.67 3.79
CA ALA A 815 -13.98 -31.65 4.16
C ALA A 815 -14.91 -31.14 5.27
N GLY A 816 -14.38 -30.41 6.27
CA GLY A 816 -15.19 -29.81 7.33
C GLY A 816 -16.16 -28.76 6.77
N ARG A 817 -15.70 -27.93 5.86
CA ARG A 817 -16.54 -26.93 5.17
C ARG A 817 -17.58 -27.57 4.26
N VAL A 818 -17.23 -28.64 3.55
CA VAL A 818 -18.19 -29.41 2.73
C VAL A 818 -19.31 -29.98 3.59
N ASN A 819 -19.01 -30.63 4.74
CA ASN A 819 -19.99 -31.17 5.63
C ASN A 819 -20.86 -30.10 6.29
N LEU A 820 -20.28 -28.97 6.69
CA LEU A 820 -21.01 -27.81 7.23
C LEU A 820 -21.95 -27.22 6.17
N GLY A 821 -21.47 -27.05 4.94
CA GLY A 821 -22.28 -26.59 3.82
C GLY A 821 -23.45 -27.57 3.52
N ALA A 822 -23.20 -28.86 3.59
CA ALA A 822 -24.25 -29.88 3.44
C ALA A 822 -25.29 -29.83 4.58
N ALA A 823 -24.85 -29.57 5.81
CA ALA A 823 -25.75 -29.38 6.94
C ALA A 823 -26.61 -28.11 6.77
N TYR A 824 -26.03 -26.98 6.38
CA TYR A 824 -26.77 -25.75 6.09
C TYR A 824 -27.76 -25.93 4.94
N GLN A 825 -27.35 -26.61 3.86
CA GLN A 825 -28.23 -26.92 2.73
C GLN A 825 -29.44 -27.73 3.15
N ALA A 826 -29.25 -28.77 3.98
CA ALA A 826 -30.33 -29.62 4.51
C ALA A 826 -31.29 -28.85 5.42
N LEU A 827 -30.85 -27.78 6.08
CA LEU A 827 -31.66 -26.87 6.88
C LEU A 827 -32.27 -25.71 6.10
N GLY A 828 -32.11 -25.66 4.77
CA GLY A 828 -32.64 -24.60 3.93
C GLY A 828 -31.82 -23.29 3.94
N ARG A 829 -30.69 -23.23 4.65
CA ARG A 829 -29.78 -22.10 4.74
C ARG A 829 -28.87 -22.03 3.48
N GLN A 830 -29.46 -21.71 2.33
CA GLN A 830 -28.77 -21.81 1.03
C GLN A 830 -27.61 -20.86 0.87
N SER A 831 -27.73 -19.64 1.39
CA SER A 831 -26.63 -18.64 1.35
C SER A 831 -25.40 -19.11 2.12
N ASP A 832 -25.62 -19.61 3.34
CA ASP A 832 -24.54 -20.07 4.22
C ASP A 832 -23.89 -21.35 3.65
N ALA A 833 -24.70 -22.22 3.05
CA ALA A 833 -24.20 -23.40 2.36
C ALA A 833 -23.29 -23.03 1.17
N ALA A 834 -23.71 -22.09 0.33
CA ALA A 834 -22.93 -21.62 -0.80
C ALA A 834 -21.59 -21.01 -0.36
N GLU A 835 -21.57 -20.24 0.73
CA GLU A 835 -20.36 -19.68 1.31
C GLU A 835 -19.38 -20.77 1.75
N GLN A 836 -19.86 -21.82 2.45
CA GLN A 836 -18.99 -22.91 2.89
C GLN A 836 -18.46 -23.74 1.73
N PHE A 837 -19.24 -24.02 0.70
CA PHE A 837 -18.75 -24.72 -0.50
C PHE A 837 -17.74 -23.88 -1.27
N ALA A 838 -17.97 -22.58 -1.43
CA ALA A 838 -16.99 -21.69 -2.03
C ALA A 838 -15.69 -21.60 -1.20
N ALA A 839 -15.79 -21.61 0.12
CA ALA A 839 -14.62 -21.66 1.00
C ALA A 839 -13.87 -23.00 0.89
N ALA A 840 -14.57 -24.12 0.77
CA ALA A 840 -13.94 -25.42 0.52
C ALA A 840 -13.17 -25.43 -0.82
N LEU A 841 -13.73 -24.84 -1.88
CA LEU A 841 -13.09 -24.74 -3.19
C LEU A 841 -11.88 -23.79 -3.20
N ARG A 842 -11.86 -22.78 -2.35
CA ARG A 842 -10.65 -21.95 -2.16
C ARG A 842 -9.48 -22.73 -1.56
N LEU A 843 -9.79 -23.68 -0.66
CA LEU A 843 -8.80 -24.57 -0.04
C LEU A 843 -8.38 -25.71 -0.96
N GLU A 844 -9.34 -26.27 -1.69
CA GLU A 844 -9.16 -27.45 -2.55
C GLU A 844 -9.94 -27.23 -3.86
N PRO A 845 -9.35 -26.56 -4.88
CA PRO A 845 -10.03 -26.25 -6.14
C PRO A 845 -10.57 -27.46 -6.90
N GLY A 846 -9.96 -28.64 -6.69
CA GLY A 846 -10.38 -29.91 -7.28
C GLY A 846 -11.49 -30.67 -6.54
N ASN A 847 -12.08 -30.11 -5.49
CA ASN A 847 -13.08 -30.78 -4.69
C ASN A 847 -14.42 -30.92 -5.44
N VAL A 848 -14.62 -32.08 -6.07
CA VAL A 848 -15.79 -32.38 -6.93
C VAL A 848 -17.09 -32.18 -6.16
N GLN A 849 -17.17 -32.67 -4.92
CA GLN A 849 -18.38 -32.58 -4.10
C GLN A 849 -18.80 -31.13 -3.81
N ALA A 850 -17.85 -30.27 -3.52
CA ALA A 850 -18.10 -28.83 -3.32
C ALA A 850 -18.55 -28.16 -4.61
N GLN A 851 -17.92 -28.49 -5.76
CA GLN A 851 -18.30 -27.97 -7.07
C GLN A 851 -19.73 -28.31 -7.46
N GLU A 852 -20.09 -29.60 -7.37
CA GLU A 852 -21.44 -30.09 -7.71
C GLU A 852 -22.52 -29.44 -6.85
N ARG A 853 -22.29 -29.36 -5.54
CA ARG A 853 -23.25 -28.77 -4.60
C ARG A 853 -23.41 -27.28 -4.80
N LEU A 854 -22.29 -26.54 -5.03
CA LEU A 854 -22.36 -25.12 -5.31
C LEU A 854 -23.08 -24.82 -6.63
N LYS A 855 -22.83 -25.64 -7.67
CA LYS A 855 -23.51 -25.53 -8.95
C LYS A 855 -25.02 -25.80 -8.80
N ALA A 856 -25.42 -26.81 -8.01
CA ALA A 856 -26.83 -27.11 -7.73
C ALA A 856 -27.54 -25.95 -7.01
N LEU A 857 -26.87 -25.20 -6.14
CA LEU A 857 -27.42 -24.02 -5.46
C LEU A 857 -27.52 -22.79 -6.37
N SER A 858 -26.71 -22.74 -7.43
CA SER A 858 -26.66 -21.61 -8.36
C SER A 858 -27.62 -21.78 -9.56
N ALA A 859 -28.21 -22.97 -9.76
CA ALA A 859 -29.16 -23.23 -10.83
C ALA A 859 -30.45 -22.45 -10.59
N PRO A 860 -30.98 -21.68 -11.55
CA PRO A 860 -32.28 -21.01 -11.40
C PRO A 860 -33.37 -22.09 -11.20
N LYS A 861 -34.19 -21.92 -10.15
CA LYS A 861 -35.36 -22.72 -9.88
C LYS A 861 -36.46 -22.47 -10.91
#